data_a57e01eddc4c709912cbf78c06cc64b4
#
_entry.id   a57e01eddc4c709912cbf78c06cc64b4
#
_cell.length_a   1.000
_cell.length_b   1.000
_cell.length_c   1.000
_cell.angle_alpha   90.00
_cell.angle_beta   90.00
_cell.angle_gamma   90.00
#
_symmetry.space_group_name_H-M   'P 1'
#
loop_
_entity.id
_entity.type
_entity.pdbx_description
1 polymer ?
#
loop_
_entity_poly.entity_id
_entity_poly.type
_entity_poly.pdbx_seq_one_letter_code
_entity_poly.pdbx_strand_id
1 'polypeptide(L)'
;MDSESNRASRDLPCPNWLARWIAFSVSRPRLVLASAALVFALSVFFASKLELKTDLVELLPTDAPSVVNLETMRTRVAVHQNLAVAIECPDLKAAQKFSDDITTLIRALPPEEVLAVDNNIKEIKDYYTRNKYLFADLEDLVEVRDKIAQRIQEETEGALVESLDDEPAPRTDLKFDRLREKYESKVKIQERYVDGYYTNPDRNLVAVFIYPPSSSLDTASNQKLVDKVQGFIRSLNPAAYHPEMKVGLTGEIKTGLEEREALKSDMTFVSLLCLGLIALLIVVYYRSIRITAVIGVPMLLGLAAALAVTTFAIGYLNTATAFLAAIIAGNGINFMLMFTARFFEEARSNPDSTVSQDLTTSAWSTLRGTLIAGLGASIAYGSLVFAGFRGFRQFGIIGGIGMILCWLATFLVGPALIAIMHRRKPMRDRQGSPSRFAPGRFFAMLVERWPRFILAFALISTAASILVILPWSFDPFEYDFRKLRNVAGYAGGSAALSKKVDKIFDLPQSPTPVVTDRASDVPGMKAAILASPSSRAIIGGVKTLQDSVPDRQAEKLEVLAEIRRMIDSKMDFLSPADREKVMEYRPTDDLGIIGLDDVPASLARPFQESDGSRGRILYVYGRKGDSLLDGKYLLKFARFIRGVKYEDGVKAIPVGQPMVFADMIDSILSDGLKVTAASFIGVLLLLVVAFRKRLPVFAVMLPVVIGTIWMLGVAALMGAKLNFLNFVVIPITLGISVDYGSNIISRYLQEGRGSMGRVVSSAGGAVML
;
A
#
# COMPACT_ATOMS: atom_id res chain seq x y z
N MET A 1 -35.01 -13.43 56.45
CA MET A 1 -33.76 -14.11 56.18
C MET A 1 -33.09 -13.64 54.86
N ASP A 2 -33.69 -12.69 54.10
CA ASP A 2 -33.12 -12.24 52.81
C ASP A 2 -32.30 -10.92 52.87
N SER A 3 -32.23 -10.24 54.03
CA SER A 3 -31.48 -8.99 54.19
C SER A 3 -30.05 -9.20 54.62
N GLU A 4 -29.68 -10.31 55.26
CA GLU A 4 -28.34 -10.61 55.71
C GLU A 4 -27.44 -11.26 54.65
N SER A 5 -28.02 -12.08 53.74
CA SER A 5 -27.27 -12.66 52.60
C SER A 5 -26.81 -11.60 51.60
N ASN A 6 -27.49 -10.47 51.55
CA ASN A 6 -27.22 -9.36 50.63
C ASN A 6 -26.12 -8.41 51.14
N ARG A 7 -25.76 -8.46 52.42
CA ARG A 7 -24.62 -7.71 53.01
C ARG A 7 -23.29 -8.44 52.88
N ALA A 8 -23.29 -9.77 52.89
CA ALA A 8 -22.06 -10.59 52.87
C ALA A 8 -21.31 -10.55 51.51
N SER A 9 -21.94 -10.12 50.41
CA SER A 9 -21.27 -9.96 49.11
C SER A 9 -20.59 -8.59 48.91
N ARG A 10 -20.84 -7.63 49.78
CA ARG A 10 -20.21 -6.30 49.77
C ARG A 10 -18.80 -6.23 50.34
N ASP A 11 -18.39 -7.24 51.12
CA ASP A 11 -17.21 -7.22 51.97
C ASP A 11 -16.11 -8.20 51.55
N LEU A 12 -15.73 -8.21 50.26
CA LEU A 12 -14.37 -8.65 49.93
C LEU A 12 -13.43 -7.53 50.38
N PRO A 13 -12.56 -7.75 51.38
CA PRO A 13 -11.69 -6.69 51.89
C PRO A 13 -10.81 -6.16 50.77
N CYS A 14 -10.83 -4.84 50.59
CA CYS A 14 -9.94 -4.17 49.63
C CYS A 14 -8.48 -4.52 49.97
N PRO A 15 -7.66 -4.96 49.03
CA PRO A 15 -6.26 -5.28 49.32
C PRO A 15 -5.54 -4.07 49.88
N ASN A 16 -4.77 -4.30 50.97
CA ASN A 16 -4.05 -3.24 51.68
C ASN A 16 -3.13 -2.40 50.76
N TRP A 17 -2.57 -3.01 49.70
CA TRP A 17 -1.71 -2.30 48.75
C TRP A 17 -2.50 -1.25 47.95
N LEU A 18 -3.72 -1.56 47.49
CA LEU A 18 -4.55 -0.64 46.75
C LEU A 18 -5.02 0.52 47.63
N ALA A 19 -5.50 0.22 48.83
CA ALA A 19 -5.90 1.24 49.80
C ALA A 19 -4.75 2.19 50.14
N ARG A 20 -3.54 1.66 50.35
CA ARG A 20 -2.33 2.46 50.62
C ARG A 20 -1.96 3.33 49.41
N TRP A 21 -2.02 2.80 48.20
CA TRP A 21 -1.77 3.57 46.99
C TRP A 21 -2.75 4.72 46.82
N ILE A 22 -4.05 4.47 46.97
CA ILE A 22 -5.09 5.51 46.88
C ILE A 22 -4.87 6.57 47.98
N ALA A 23 -4.64 6.16 49.20
CA ALA A 23 -4.35 7.10 50.32
C ALA A 23 -3.12 7.97 49.98
N PHE A 24 -2.05 7.39 49.45
CA PHE A 24 -0.86 8.12 49.01
C PHE A 24 -1.20 9.12 47.87
N SER A 25 -1.93 8.66 46.85
CA SER A 25 -2.33 9.48 45.71
C SER A 25 -3.21 10.66 46.13
N VAL A 26 -4.10 10.45 47.13
CA VAL A 26 -4.95 11.51 47.65
C VAL A 26 -4.17 12.47 48.57
N SER A 27 -3.21 11.97 49.39
CA SER A 27 -2.41 12.81 50.31
C SER A 27 -1.38 13.67 49.55
N ARG A 28 -0.72 13.10 48.53
CA ARG A 28 0.34 13.76 47.75
C ARG A 28 0.03 13.85 46.23
N PRO A 29 -1.10 14.37 45.81
CA PRO A 29 -1.52 14.31 44.43
C PRO A 29 -0.59 15.10 43.48
N ARG A 30 0.03 16.19 43.98
CA ARG A 30 0.99 16.98 43.15
C ARG A 30 2.23 16.15 42.81
N LEU A 31 2.73 15.30 43.69
CA LEU A 31 3.89 14.45 43.43
C LEU A 31 3.55 13.41 42.39
N VAL A 32 2.39 12.73 42.48
CA VAL A 32 1.93 11.75 41.50
C VAL A 32 1.72 12.40 40.15
N LEU A 33 1.13 13.62 40.10
CA LEU A 33 0.94 14.32 38.82
C LEU A 33 2.25 14.86 38.23
N ALA A 34 3.22 15.28 39.03
CA ALA A 34 4.53 15.69 38.59
C ALA A 34 5.31 14.51 37.99
N SER A 35 5.29 13.33 38.63
CA SER A 35 5.89 12.11 38.08
C SER A 35 5.19 11.67 36.78
N ALA A 36 3.86 11.74 36.71
CA ALA A 36 3.10 11.45 35.51
C ALA A 36 3.44 12.43 34.35
N ALA A 37 3.58 13.73 34.69
CA ALA A 37 3.97 14.74 33.69
C ALA A 37 5.41 14.51 33.16
N LEU A 38 6.34 14.09 34.04
CA LEU A 38 7.69 13.71 33.64
C LEU A 38 7.68 12.48 32.70
N VAL A 39 6.93 11.43 33.07
CA VAL A 39 6.77 10.24 32.21
C VAL A 39 6.13 10.62 30.88
N PHE A 40 5.12 11.49 30.88
CA PHE A 40 4.48 11.96 29.66
C PHE A 40 5.46 12.74 28.77
N ALA A 41 6.23 13.67 29.33
CA ALA A 41 7.21 14.45 28.59
C ALA A 41 8.29 13.54 27.96
N LEU A 42 8.82 12.58 28.73
CA LEU A 42 9.77 11.59 28.22
C LEU A 42 9.14 10.70 27.14
N SER A 43 7.91 10.28 27.33
CA SER A 43 7.17 9.48 26.36
C SER A 43 6.96 10.22 25.05
N VAL A 44 6.55 11.48 25.10
CA VAL A 44 6.40 12.34 23.92
C VAL A 44 7.74 12.57 23.23
N PHE A 45 8.82 12.80 23.99
CA PHE A 45 10.16 12.96 23.43
C PHE A 45 10.62 11.71 22.67
N PHE A 46 10.41 10.51 23.20
CA PHE A 46 10.76 9.28 22.47
C PHE A 46 9.80 9.02 21.30
N ALA A 47 8.50 9.23 21.48
CA ALA A 47 7.51 9.09 20.42
C ALA A 47 7.77 10.03 19.24
N SER A 48 8.32 11.22 19.46
CA SER A 48 8.66 12.17 18.40
C SER A 48 9.80 11.71 17.47
N LYS A 49 10.55 10.66 17.87
CA LYS A 49 11.59 10.03 17.06
C LYS A 49 11.06 8.94 16.13
N LEU A 50 9.77 8.57 16.26
CA LEU A 50 9.16 7.58 15.40
C LEU A 50 9.03 8.10 13.96
N GLU A 51 9.62 7.38 13.04
CA GLU A 51 9.46 7.62 11.60
C GLU A 51 8.24 6.88 11.07
N LEU A 52 7.56 7.48 10.09
CA LEU A 52 6.49 6.82 9.35
C LEU A 52 7.04 6.23 8.07
N LYS A 53 7.06 4.90 7.98
CA LYS A 53 7.41 4.16 6.77
C LYS A 53 6.13 3.78 6.02
N THR A 54 5.98 4.32 4.82
CA THR A 54 4.79 4.10 3.98
C THR A 54 5.00 3.02 2.92
N ASP A 55 6.21 2.48 2.79
CA ASP A 55 6.51 1.41 1.85
C ASP A 55 5.74 0.13 2.24
N LEU A 56 4.98 -0.40 1.30
CA LEU A 56 4.18 -1.62 1.51
C LEU A 56 5.05 -2.86 1.77
N VAL A 57 6.30 -2.84 1.35
CA VAL A 57 7.28 -3.91 1.61
C VAL A 57 7.52 -4.08 3.11
N GLU A 58 7.48 -2.99 3.88
CA GLU A 58 7.63 -3.03 5.35
C GLU A 58 6.47 -3.74 6.07
N LEU A 59 5.39 -4.02 5.36
CA LEU A 59 4.25 -4.76 5.90
C LEU A 59 4.43 -6.28 5.79
N LEU A 60 5.29 -6.77 4.88
CA LEU A 60 5.56 -8.18 4.67
C LEU A 60 6.66 -8.72 5.60
N PRO A 61 6.68 -10.04 5.84
CA PRO A 61 7.81 -10.69 6.52
C PRO A 61 9.12 -10.46 5.76
N THR A 62 10.22 -10.31 6.49
CA THR A 62 11.54 -10.09 5.89
C THR A 62 12.04 -11.27 5.07
N ASP A 63 11.52 -12.47 5.33
CA ASP A 63 11.79 -13.72 4.64
C ASP A 63 10.80 -14.02 3.50
N ALA A 64 9.83 -13.15 3.26
CA ALA A 64 8.92 -13.31 2.13
C ALA A 64 9.69 -13.27 0.80
N PRO A 65 9.39 -14.17 -0.14
CA PRO A 65 10.14 -14.25 -1.41
C PRO A 65 10.18 -12.92 -2.17
N SER A 66 9.09 -12.17 -2.18
CA SER A 66 9.04 -10.86 -2.84
C SER A 66 9.92 -9.82 -2.15
N VAL A 67 10.07 -9.87 -0.82
CA VAL A 67 10.91 -8.95 -0.05
C VAL A 67 12.38 -9.25 -0.29
N VAL A 68 12.79 -10.51 -0.17
CA VAL A 68 14.17 -10.95 -0.43
C VAL A 68 14.58 -10.64 -1.86
N ASN A 69 13.72 -10.96 -2.82
CA ASN A 69 14.01 -10.70 -4.23
C ASN A 69 14.05 -9.19 -4.55
N LEU A 70 13.19 -8.39 -3.91
CA LEU A 70 13.18 -6.95 -4.11
C LEU A 70 14.46 -6.30 -3.53
N GLU A 71 14.93 -6.75 -2.39
CA GLU A 71 16.17 -6.26 -1.80
C GLU A 71 17.38 -6.62 -2.69
N THR A 72 17.41 -7.85 -3.20
CA THR A 72 18.40 -8.26 -4.19
C THR A 72 18.35 -7.36 -5.43
N MET A 73 17.15 -7.00 -5.89
CA MET A 73 17.00 -6.12 -7.04
C MET A 73 17.43 -4.68 -6.74
N ARG A 74 17.11 -4.14 -5.56
CA ARG A 74 17.55 -2.78 -5.16
C ARG A 74 19.06 -2.61 -5.20
N THR A 75 19.80 -3.68 -4.89
CA THR A 75 21.27 -3.67 -4.98
C THR A 75 21.79 -3.92 -6.39
N ARG A 76 21.03 -4.65 -7.23
CA ARG A 76 21.46 -5.04 -8.58
C ARG A 76 21.08 -4.03 -9.66
N VAL A 77 19.86 -3.46 -9.64
CA VAL A 77 19.37 -2.61 -10.75
C VAL A 77 19.73 -1.15 -10.54
N ALA A 78 20.32 -0.52 -11.56
CA ALA A 78 20.83 0.86 -11.49
C ALA A 78 19.71 1.91 -11.38
N VAL A 79 18.54 1.66 -11.98
CA VAL A 79 17.43 2.62 -12.03
C VAL A 79 16.12 1.91 -11.70
N HIS A 80 15.46 2.33 -10.62
CA HIS A 80 14.20 1.75 -10.17
C HIS A 80 12.99 2.65 -10.36
N GLN A 81 13.20 3.95 -10.31
CA GLN A 81 12.15 4.95 -10.28
C GLN A 81 12.50 6.11 -11.20
N ASN A 82 11.49 6.76 -11.74
CA ASN A 82 11.65 7.94 -12.54
C ASN A 82 10.85 9.14 -11.99
N LEU A 83 11.33 10.33 -12.34
CA LEU A 83 10.58 11.57 -12.27
C LEU A 83 10.33 12.01 -13.70
N ALA A 84 9.10 12.37 -14.04
CA ALA A 84 8.77 12.82 -15.38
C ALA A 84 8.24 14.26 -15.36
N VAL A 85 8.73 15.08 -16.29
CA VAL A 85 8.18 16.40 -16.58
C VAL A 85 7.22 16.24 -17.75
N ALA A 86 5.94 16.54 -17.55
CA ALA A 86 4.92 16.51 -18.58
C ALA A 86 4.58 17.94 -19.00
N ILE A 87 4.74 18.23 -20.28
CA ILE A 87 4.56 19.53 -20.91
C ILE A 87 3.34 19.45 -21.79
N GLU A 88 2.22 19.99 -21.32
CA GLU A 88 0.97 20.11 -22.08
C GLU A 88 0.96 21.43 -22.84
N CYS A 89 0.90 21.42 -24.15
CA CYS A 89 0.89 22.62 -24.98
C CYS A 89 0.22 22.35 -26.33
N PRO A 90 -0.65 23.22 -26.83
CA PRO A 90 -1.21 23.11 -28.18
C PRO A 90 -0.15 23.27 -29.28
N ASP A 91 0.89 24.07 -29.04
CA ASP A 91 2.03 24.22 -29.94
C ASP A 91 3.14 23.22 -29.58
N LEU A 92 3.29 22.18 -30.43
CA LEU A 92 4.28 21.14 -30.24
C LEU A 92 5.72 21.68 -30.29
N LYS A 93 6.01 22.66 -31.15
CA LYS A 93 7.36 23.23 -31.28
C LYS A 93 7.77 24.01 -30.01
N ALA A 94 6.84 24.76 -29.45
CA ALA A 94 7.04 25.42 -28.17
C ALA A 94 7.31 24.42 -27.04
N ALA A 95 6.57 23.30 -27.03
CA ALA A 95 6.77 22.21 -26.06
C ALA A 95 8.13 21.51 -26.23
N GLN A 96 8.55 21.25 -27.48
CA GLN A 96 9.87 20.68 -27.79
C GLN A 96 11.00 21.59 -27.32
N LYS A 97 10.91 22.89 -27.62
CA LYS A 97 11.91 23.88 -27.17
C LYS A 97 12.01 23.95 -25.65
N PHE A 98 10.88 24.00 -24.95
CA PHE A 98 10.87 23.95 -23.48
C PHE A 98 11.48 22.64 -22.96
N SER A 99 11.18 21.51 -23.61
CA SER A 99 11.76 20.19 -23.28
C SER A 99 13.28 20.19 -23.39
N ASP A 100 13.85 20.81 -24.44
CA ASP A 100 15.30 20.88 -24.60
C ASP A 100 15.95 21.80 -23.57
N ASP A 101 15.37 22.95 -23.31
CA ASP A 101 15.89 23.94 -22.34
C ASP A 101 15.88 23.35 -20.92
N ILE A 102 14.78 22.72 -20.49
CA ILE A 102 14.71 22.09 -19.17
C ILE A 102 15.65 20.89 -19.07
N THR A 103 15.79 20.09 -20.14
CA THR A 103 16.71 18.95 -20.19
C THR A 103 18.16 19.41 -19.99
N THR A 104 18.53 20.52 -20.58
CA THR A 104 19.86 21.11 -20.43
C THR A 104 20.16 21.51 -18.98
N LEU A 105 19.19 22.13 -18.30
CA LEU A 105 19.33 22.49 -16.89
C LEU A 105 19.42 21.27 -15.98
N ILE A 106 18.63 20.22 -16.27
CA ILE A 106 18.63 19.00 -15.45
C ILE A 106 19.91 18.20 -15.65
N ARG A 107 20.44 18.13 -16.88
CA ARG A 107 21.72 17.45 -17.18
C ARG A 107 22.93 18.14 -16.54
N ALA A 108 22.82 19.41 -16.16
CA ALA A 108 23.85 20.12 -15.41
C ALA A 108 23.92 19.74 -13.92
N LEU A 109 22.94 18.97 -13.41
CA LEU A 109 22.97 18.45 -12.03
C LEU A 109 24.05 17.37 -11.88
N PRO A 110 24.61 17.21 -10.64
CA PRO A 110 25.63 16.21 -10.37
C PRO A 110 25.11 14.78 -10.61
N PRO A 111 25.99 13.83 -11.00
CA PRO A 111 25.62 12.42 -11.22
C PRO A 111 25.04 11.72 -9.99
N GLU A 112 25.32 12.22 -8.80
CA GLU A 112 24.76 11.72 -7.54
C GLU A 112 23.26 12.08 -7.38
N GLU A 113 22.77 13.06 -8.14
CA GLU A 113 21.38 13.50 -8.11
C GLU A 113 20.60 12.99 -9.34
N VAL A 114 21.22 13.01 -10.52
CA VAL A 114 20.61 12.62 -11.79
C VAL A 114 21.57 11.79 -12.61
N LEU A 115 21.25 10.52 -12.79
CA LEU A 115 22.04 9.60 -13.60
C LEU A 115 21.84 9.83 -15.10
N ALA A 116 20.59 10.09 -15.52
CA ALA A 116 20.26 10.31 -16.91
C ALA A 116 18.96 11.11 -17.09
N VAL A 117 18.86 11.74 -18.26
CA VAL A 117 17.65 12.47 -18.70
C VAL A 117 17.36 12.12 -20.15
N ASP A 118 16.14 11.63 -20.41
CA ASP A 118 15.66 11.25 -21.75
C ASP A 118 14.49 12.15 -22.13
N ASN A 119 14.64 12.94 -23.18
CA ASN A 119 13.57 13.76 -23.76
C ASN A 119 13.23 13.37 -25.22
N ASN A 120 14.03 12.51 -25.84
CA ASN A 120 13.82 12.06 -27.20
C ASN A 120 14.39 10.67 -27.47
N ILE A 121 14.04 10.09 -28.60
CA ILE A 121 14.48 8.76 -29.07
C ILE A 121 15.53 8.83 -30.17
N LYS A 122 16.23 9.96 -30.36
CA LYS A 122 17.16 10.14 -31.47
C LYS A 122 18.24 9.06 -31.50
N GLU A 123 18.91 8.80 -30.39
CA GLU A 123 19.90 7.72 -30.29
C GLU A 123 19.33 6.35 -30.69
N ILE A 124 18.11 6.04 -30.27
CA ILE A 124 17.44 4.78 -30.58
C ILE A 124 17.16 4.72 -32.08
N LYS A 125 16.64 5.81 -32.65
CA LYS A 125 16.35 5.92 -34.09
C LYS A 125 17.62 5.76 -34.92
N ASP A 126 18.69 6.45 -34.56
CA ASP A 126 19.97 6.38 -35.25
C ASP A 126 20.57 4.96 -35.23
N TYR A 127 20.47 4.29 -34.07
CA TYR A 127 20.89 2.90 -33.90
C TYR A 127 20.14 1.95 -34.85
N TYR A 128 18.82 1.98 -34.87
CA TYR A 128 18.05 1.13 -35.77
C TYR A 128 18.19 1.50 -37.23
N THR A 129 18.36 2.79 -37.55
CA THR A 129 18.54 3.26 -38.94
C THR A 129 19.91 2.80 -39.48
N ARG A 130 20.98 2.95 -38.68
CA ARG A 130 22.33 2.51 -39.07
C ARG A 130 22.38 0.99 -39.31
N ASN A 131 21.69 0.23 -38.44
CA ASN A 131 21.75 -1.21 -38.44
C ASN A 131 20.54 -1.89 -39.13
N LYS A 132 19.74 -1.13 -39.89
CA LYS A 132 18.44 -1.60 -40.43
C LYS A 132 18.52 -2.93 -41.17
N TYR A 133 19.59 -3.19 -41.89
CA TYR A 133 19.79 -4.41 -42.69
C TYR A 133 20.03 -5.64 -41.80
N LEU A 134 20.71 -5.50 -40.67
CA LEU A 134 20.92 -6.59 -39.70
C LEU A 134 19.64 -7.00 -38.97
N PHE A 135 18.66 -6.11 -38.85
CA PHE A 135 17.35 -6.42 -38.30
C PHE A 135 16.36 -7.03 -39.29
N ALA A 136 16.74 -7.11 -40.59
CA ALA A 136 15.97 -7.87 -41.54
C ALA A 136 16.13 -9.38 -41.33
N ASP A 137 15.09 -10.16 -41.69
CA ASP A 137 15.16 -11.60 -41.62
C ASP A 137 16.14 -12.12 -42.68
N LEU A 138 16.90 -13.17 -42.38
CA LEU A 138 17.95 -13.68 -43.31
C LEU A 138 17.34 -14.10 -44.66
N GLU A 139 16.18 -14.75 -44.62
CA GLU A 139 15.46 -15.24 -45.77
C GLU A 139 15.07 -14.06 -46.73
N ASP A 140 14.69 -12.91 -46.17
CA ASP A 140 14.37 -11.71 -46.93
C ASP A 140 15.63 -11.11 -47.55
N LEU A 141 16.77 -11.11 -46.86
CA LEU A 141 18.06 -10.66 -47.40
C LEU A 141 18.55 -11.56 -48.54
N VAL A 142 18.35 -12.88 -48.44
CA VAL A 142 18.65 -13.84 -49.51
C VAL A 142 17.74 -13.58 -50.69
N GLU A 143 16.43 -13.33 -50.48
CA GLU A 143 15.51 -12.99 -51.60
C GLU A 143 15.95 -11.71 -52.34
N VAL A 144 16.38 -10.68 -51.57
CA VAL A 144 16.91 -9.44 -52.15
C VAL A 144 18.17 -9.70 -52.95
N ARG A 145 19.13 -10.45 -52.41
CA ARG A 145 20.36 -10.86 -53.10
C ARG A 145 20.07 -11.55 -54.41
N ASP A 146 19.20 -12.56 -54.37
CA ASP A 146 18.92 -13.43 -55.54
C ASP A 146 18.20 -12.63 -56.66
N LYS A 147 17.26 -11.76 -56.30
CA LYS A 147 16.61 -10.88 -57.28
C LYS A 147 17.56 -9.86 -57.90
N ILE A 148 18.47 -9.27 -57.13
CA ILE A 148 19.49 -8.36 -57.63
C ILE A 148 20.45 -9.13 -58.58
N ALA A 149 20.89 -10.32 -58.17
CA ALA A 149 21.78 -11.17 -58.96
C ALA A 149 21.12 -11.55 -60.29
N GLN A 150 19.86 -12.00 -60.27
CA GLN A 150 19.11 -12.37 -61.47
C GLN A 150 18.92 -11.18 -62.41
N ARG A 151 18.58 -10.00 -61.87
CA ARG A 151 18.41 -8.78 -62.68
C ARG A 151 19.71 -8.34 -63.35
N ILE A 152 20.83 -8.39 -62.63
CA ILE A 152 22.14 -8.10 -63.19
C ILE A 152 22.50 -9.10 -64.30
N GLN A 153 22.17 -10.38 -64.09
CA GLN A 153 22.41 -11.42 -65.12
C GLN A 153 21.55 -11.15 -66.38
N GLU A 154 20.26 -10.86 -66.24
CA GLU A 154 19.36 -10.54 -67.36
C GLU A 154 19.86 -9.32 -68.16
N GLU A 155 20.30 -8.26 -67.53
CA GLU A 155 20.84 -7.07 -68.21
C GLU A 155 22.21 -7.35 -68.86
N THR A 156 23.05 -8.19 -68.23
CA THR A 156 24.35 -8.57 -68.79
C THR A 156 24.17 -9.48 -70.00
N GLU A 157 23.24 -10.46 -69.95
CA GLU A 157 22.91 -11.32 -71.09
C GLU A 157 22.22 -10.56 -72.21
N GLY A 158 21.29 -9.63 -71.85
CA GLY A 158 20.61 -8.79 -72.84
C GLY A 158 21.57 -7.78 -73.51
N ALA A 159 22.66 -7.38 -72.88
CA ALA A 159 23.69 -6.54 -73.45
C ALA A 159 24.68 -7.32 -74.37
N LEU A 160 24.76 -8.66 -74.20
CA LEU A 160 25.64 -9.53 -74.99
C LEU A 160 24.95 -10.18 -76.19
N VAL A 161 23.62 -10.30 -76.15
CA VAL A 161 22.82 -10.89 -77.28
C VAL A 161 21.97 -9.78 -77.84
N GLU A 162 22.34 -9.30 -79.10
CA GLU A 162 21.41 -8.58 -79.95
C GLU A 162 20.28 -9.54 -80.33
N SER A 163 19.18 -9.48 -79.59
CA SER A 163 18.00 -10.33 -79.83
C SER A 163 17.37 -9.93 -81.18
N LEU A 164 17.31 -10.89 -82.09
CA LEU A 164 16.61 -10.76 -83.35
C LEU A 164 15.09 -10.88 -83.23
N ASP A 165 14.57 -11.13 -82.01
CA ASP A 165 13.15 -11.20 -81.70
C ASP A 165 12.68 -9.92 -80.97
N ASP A 166 11.67 -9.25 -81.51
CA ASP A 166 11.09 -7.99 -81.02
C ASP A 166 10.27 -8.12 -79.69
N GLU A 167 10.28 -9.28 -79.06
CA GLU A 167 9.61 -9.41 -77.75
C GLU A 167 10.64 -9.20 -76.62
N PRO A 168 10.44 -8.19 -75.75
CA PRO A 168 11.33 -8.02 -74.61
C PRO A 168 11.18 -9.21 -73.64
N ALA A 169 12.29 -9.91 -73.37
CA ALA A 169 12.33 -11.00 -72.41
C ALA A 169 11.74 -10.56 -71.05
N PRO A 170 10.99 -11.41 -70.38
CA PRO A 170 10.41 -11.05 -69.09
C PRO A 170 11.53 -10.68 -68.08
N ARG A 171 11.52 -9.42 -67.64
CA ARG A 171 12.52 -8.86 -66.72
C ARG A 171 12.10 -9.07 -65.29
N THR A 172 13.02 -9.49 -64.43
CA THR A 172 12.79 -9.62 -62.98
C THR A 172 12.42 -8.28 -62.40
N ASP A 173 11.26 -8.21 -61.76
CA ASP A 173 10.78 -7.00 -61.12
C ASP A 173 11.55 -6.74 -59.81
N LEU A 174 12.26 -5.61 -59.72
CA LEU A 174 12.97 -5.14 -58.54
C LEU A 174 12.03 -4.46 -57.50
N LYS A 175 10.73 -4.72 -57.60
CA LYS A 175 9.79 -4.25 -56.60
C LYS A 175 9.85 -5.16 -55.36
N PHE A 176 10.22 -4.57 -54.24
CA PHE A 176 10.25 -5.21 -52.92
C PHE A 176 9.10 -4.70 -52.04
N ASP A 177 7.95 -4.39 -52.67
CA ASP A 177 6.81 -3.76 -52.00
C ASP A 177 6.37 -4.57 -50.75
N ARG A 178 6.36 -5.92 -50.85
CA ARG A 178 6.07 -6.81 -49.73
C ARG A 178 7.06 -6.65 -48.57
N LEU A 179 8.34 -6.57 -48.89
CA LEU A 179 9.40 -6.40 -47.85
C LEU A 179 9.34 -4.98 -47.30
N ARG A 180 9.14 -4.00 -48.12
CA ARG A 180 8.96 -2.60 -47.71
C ARG A 180 7.78 -2.49 -46.75
N GLU A 181 6.61 -3.02 -47.08
CA GLU A 181 5.42 -3.03 -46.26
C GLU A 181 5.65 -3.77 -44.90
N LYS A 182 6.34 -4.92 -44.95
CA LYS A 182 6.72 -5.70 -43.77
C LYS A 182 7.59 -4.88 -42.78
N TYR A 183 8.58 -4.15 -43.30
CA TYR A 183 9.52 -3.40 -42.46
C TYR A 183 9.05 -1.97 -42.18
N GLU A 184 8.27 -1.31 -43.06
CA GLU A 184 7.61 -0.04 -42.74
C GLU A 184 6.65 -0.17 -41.57
N SER A 185 5.96 -1.29 -41.43
CA SER A 185 5.10 -1.52 -40.28
C SER A 185 5.90 -1.55 -38.96
N LYS A 186 7.14 -2.03 -39.00
CA LYS A 186 8.08 -1.99 -37.84
C LYS A 186 8.63 -0.58 -37.59
N VAL A 187 8.80 0.23 -38.66
CA VAL A 187 9.29 1.61 -38.59
C VAL A 187 8.19 2.59 -38.18
N LYS A 188 6.92 2.32 -38.50
CA LYS A 188 5.76 3.16 -38.10
C LYS A 188 5.66 3.37 -36.59
N ILE A 189 6.24 2.47 -35.75
CA ILE A 189 6.38 2.69 -34.32
C ILE A 189 7.27 3.92 -34.02
N GLN A 190 8.26 4.20 -34.86
CA GLN A 190 9.14 5.36 -34.73
C GLN A 190 8.50 6.67 -35.24
N GLU A 191 7.59 6.61 -36.24
CA GLU A 191 6.84 7.76 -36.72
C GLU A 191 5.83 8.33 -35.69
N ARG A 192 5.50 7.53 -34.67
CA ARG A 192 4.67 7.97 -33.54
C ARG A 192 5.31 9.12 -32.78
N TYR A 193 6.65 9.15 -32.70
CA TYR A 193 7.39 10.17 -31.98
C TYR A 193 7.80 11.30 -32.92
N VAL A 194 6.95 12.36 -32.99
CA VAL A 194 7.18 13.51 -33.86
C VAL A 194 8.53 14.15 -33.54
N ASP A 195 9.38 14.29 -34.58
CA ASP A 195 10.76 14.78 -34.45
C ASP A 195 11.62 14.02 -33.45
N GLY A 196 11.17 12.80 -33.05
CA GLY A 196 11.83 11.95 -32.08
C GLY A 196 11.54 12.26 -30.62
N TYR A 197 10.68 13.23 -30.29
CA TYR A 197 10.32 13.54 -28.90
C TYR A 197 9.25 12.58 -28.37
N TYR A 198 9.26 12.34 -27.05
CA TYR A 198 8.23 11.55 -26.37
C TYR A 198 6.90 12.31 -26.36
N THR A 199 6.09 12.10 -27.39
CA THR A 199 4.81 12.78 -27.60
C THR A 199 3.65 11.80 -27.55
N ASN A 200 2.48 12.27 -27.06
CA ASN A 200 1.26 11.49 -27.10
C ASN A 200 0.65 11.49 -28.53
N PRO A 201 -0.28 10.55 -28.85
CA PRO A 201 -0.93 10.49 -30.17
C PRO A 201 -1.63 11.79 -30.58
N ASP A 202 -2.17 12.54 -29.59
CA ASP A 202 -2.88 13.80 -29.81
C ASP A 202 -1.93 14.99 -30.08
N ARG A 203 -0.61 14.79 -30.00
CA ARG A 203 0.46 15.77 -30.24
C ARG A 203 0.37 17.05 -29.40
N ASN A 204 -0.22 16.95 -28.23
CA ASN A 204 -0.41 18.07 -27.29
C ASN A 204 0.30 17.89 -25.94
N LEU A 205 1.12 16.83 -25.82
CA LEU A 205 1.91 16.53 -24.62
C LEU A 205 3.29 16.02 -25.02
N VAL A 206 4.34 16.61 -24.40
CA VAL A 206 5.73 16.15 -24.47
C VAL A 206 6.18 15.75 -23.09
N ALA A 207 6.92 14.64 -22.98
CA ALA A 207 7.47 14.17 -21.70
C ALA A 207 9.01 14.16 -21.69
N VAL A 208 9.57 14.50 -20.53
CA VAL A 208 11.01 14.35 -20.20
C VAL A 208 11.13 13.42 -19.02
N PHE A 209 11.91 12.35 -19.15
CA PHE A 209 12.14 11.38 -18.08
C PHE A 209 13.48 11.61 -17.42
N ILE A 210 13.47 11.67 -16.10
CA ILE A 210 14.63 11.92 -15.24
C ILE A 210 14.85 10.68 -14.39
N TYR A 211 16.06 10.15 -14.41
CA TYR A 211 16.44 8.93 -13.71
C TYR A 211 17.50 9.25 -12.65
N PRO A 212 17.13 9.32 -11.37
CA PRO A 212 18.11 9.42 -10.29
C PRO A 212 18.81 8.07 -10.07
N PRO A 213 20.04 8.05 -9.50
CA PRO A 213 20.70 6.82 -9.13
C PRO A 213 19.94 6.08 -8.01
N SER A 214 19.98 4.75 -8.02
CA SER A 214 19.28 3.91 -7.01
C SER A 214 19.77 4.14 -5.58
N SER A 215 21.00 4.63 -5.41
CA SER A 215 21.56 5.02 -4.10
C SER A 215 20.90 6.25 -3.47
N SER A 216 20.19 7.07 -4.24
CA SER A 216 19.52 8.30 -3.80
C SER A 216 18.01 8.17 -3.59
N LEU A 217 17.50 6.95 -3.42
CA LEU A 217 16.06 6.67 -3.30
C LEU A 217 15.45 7.00 -1.93
N ASP A 218 16.14 7.72 -1.06
CA ASP A 218 15.53 8.20 0.16
C ASP A 218 14.52 9.34 -0.12
N THR A 219 13.55 9.48 0.77
CA THR A 219 12.48 10.48 0.61
C THR A 219 13.00 11.91 0.58
N ALA A 220 14.09 12.21 1.31
CA ALA A 220 14.64 13.56 1.40
C ALA A 220 15.36 13.94 0.11
N SER A 221 16.12 13.04 -0.48
CA SER A 221 16.76 13.23 -1.78
C SER A 221 15.75 13.36 -2.91
N ASN A 222 14.72 12.51 -2.92
CA ASN A 222 13.63 12.61 -3.88
C ASN A 222 12.88 13.95 -3.78
N GLN A 223 12.61 14.44 -2.57
CA GLN A 223 11.98 15.75 -2.37
C GLN A 223 12.85 16.88 -2.89
N LYS A 224 14.14 16.84 -2.58
CA LYS A 224 15.11 17.85 -3.08
C LYS A 224 15.16 17.88 -4.61
N LEU A 225 15.18 16.71 -5.26
CA LEU A 225 15.17 16.63 -6.72
C LEU A 225 13.88 17.24 -7.30
N VAL A 226 12.73 16.89 -6.75
CA VAL A 226 11.43 17.47 -7.15
C VAL A 226 11.44 18.99 -7.00
N ASP A 227 11.93 19.52 -5.87
CA ASP A 227 11.97 20.96 -5.59
C ASP A 227 12.91 21.69 -6.56
N LYS A 228 14.07 21.10 -6.90
CA LYS A 228 15.01 21.64 -7.89
C LYS A 228 14.39 21.71 -9.29
N VAL A 229 13.76 20.59 -9.73
CA VAL A 229 13.13 20.55 -11.06
C VAL A 229 11.94 21.52 -11.13
N GLN A 230 11.17 21.66 -10.05
CA GLN A 230 10.14 22.71 -9.95
C GLN A 230 10.74 24.12 -10.00
N GLY A 231 11.90 24.31 -9.41
CA GLY A 231 12.67 25.56 -9.51
C GLY A 231 13.05 25.88 -10.95
N PHE A 232 13.54 24.92 -11.71
CA PHE A 232 13.88 25.07 -13.14
C PHE A 232 12.63 25.39 -13.97
N ILE A 233 11.52 24.70 -13.75
CA ILE A 233 10.24 24.98 -14.44
C ILE A 233 9.82 26.44 -14.20
N ARG A 234 9.93 26.95 -12.97
CA ARG A 234 9.58 28.34 -12.65
C ARG A 234 10.54 29.35 -13.28
N SER A 235 11.86 29.04 -13.30
CA SER A 235 12.86 29.94 -13.89
C SER A 235 12.73 30.07 -15.40
N LEU A 236 12.33 29.00 -16.09
CA LEU A 236 12.08 29.02 -17.52
C LEU A 236 10.77 29.72 -17.90
N ASN A 237 9.85 29.91 -16.96
CA ASN A 237 8.56 30.52 -17.15
C ASN A 237 7.79 29.95 -18.35
N PRO A 238 7.02 28.85 -18.21
CA PRO A 238 6.33 28.19 -19.32
C PRO A 238 5.48 29.13 -20.19
N ALA A 239 4.87 30.17 -19.58
CA ALA A 239 4.08 31.17 -20.31
C ALA A 239 4.90 32.00 -21.30
N ALA A 240 6.22 32.07 -21.16
CA ALA A 240 7.09 32.75 -22.11
C ALA A 240 7.26 31.94 -23.42
N TYR A 241 7.03 30.63 -23.39
CA TYR A 241 7.07 29.77 -24.58
C TYR A 241 5.70 29.71 -25.28
N HIS A 242 4.62 29.55 -24.49
CA HIS A 242 3.25 29.61 -24.99
C HIS A 242 2.27 29.94 -23.85
N PRO A 243 1.29 30.83 -24.03
CA PRO A 243 0.36 31.26 -22.97
C PRO A 243 -0.45 30.13 -22.34
N GLU A 244 -0.77 29.09 -23.09
CA GLU A 244 -1.54 27.91 -22.62
C GLU A 244 -0.65 26.75 -22.17
N MET A 245 0.66 26.91 -22.15
CA MET A 245 1.58 25.83 -21.72
C MET A 245 1.40 25.54 -20.23
N LYS A 246 1.13 24.27 -19.93
CA LYS A 246 1.05 23.73 -18.58
C LYS A 246 2.14 22.70 -18.37
N VAL A 247 2.96 22.89 -17.35
CA VAL A 247 4.04 21.96 -17.03
C VAL A 247 3.80 21.39 -15.64
N GLY A 248 3.81 20.06 -15.54
CA GLY A 248 3.60 19.34 -14.30
C GLY A 248 4.62 18.22 -14.10
N LEU A 249 4.79 17.81 -12.86
CA LEU A 249 5.65 16.68 -12.49
C LEU A 249 4.81 15.44 -12.23
N THR A 250 5.31 14.30 -12.69
CA THR A 250 4.71 12.98 -12.50
C THR A 250 5.80 11.90 -12.42
N GLY A 251 5.45 10.63 -12.52
CA GLY A 251 6.36 9.52 -12.34
C GLY A 251 6.30 8.95 -10.93
N GLU A 252 6.99 7.83 -10.72
CA GLU A 252 6.91 7.07 -9.46
C GLU A 252 7.38 7.88 -8.26
N ILE A 253 8.42 8.71 -8.42
CA ILE A 253 8.98 9.56 -7.36
C ILE A 253 7.94 10.58 -6.90
N LYS A 254 7.36 11.34 -7.83
CA LYS A 254 6.39 12.39 -7.48
C LYS A 254 5.12 11.81 -6.90
N THR A 255 4.61 10.72 -7.48
CA THR A 255 3.41 10.03 -7.00
C THR A 255 3.63 9.46 -5.59
N GLY A 256 4.78 8.85 -5.34
CA GLY A 256 5.11 8.31 -4.01
C GLY A 256 5.23 9.40 -2.93
N LEU A 257 5.78 10.57 -3.26
CA LEU A 257 5.84 11.72 -2.35
C LEU A 257 4.43 12.25 -2.03
N GLU A 258 3.56 12.42 -3.03
CA GLU A 258 2.18 12.88 -2.84
C GLU A 258 1.34 11.87 -2.03
N GLU A 259 1.47 10.57 -2.30
CA GLU A 259 0.80 9.52 -1.52
C GLU A 259 1.23 9.56 -0.04
N ARG A 260 2.53 9.76 0.22
CA ARG A 260 3.06 9.87 1.59
C ARG A 260 2.53 11.11 2.32
N GLU A 261 2.51 12.25 1.65
CA GLU A 261 2.01 13.51 2.22
C GLU A 261 0.50 13.42 2.50
N ALA A 262 -0.27 12.85 1.58
CA ALA A 262 -1.70 12.60 1.76
C ALA A 262 -1.95 11.67 2.96
N LEU A 263 -1.23 10.56 3.07
CA LEU A 263 -1.35 9.64 4.21
C LEU A 263 -1.04 10.34 5.53
N LYS A 264 0.04 11.13 5.60
CA LYS A 264 0.41 11.88 6.80
C LYS A 264 -0.66 12.90 7.20
N SER A 265 -1.22 13.61 6.23
CA SER A 265 -2.31 14.56 6.43
C SER A 265 -3.58 13.87 6.93
N ASP A 266 -4.00 12.79 6.25
CA ASP A 266 -5.19 12.02 6.60
C ASP A 266 -5.08 11.43 8.01
N MET A 267 -3.93 10.87 8.37
CA MET A 267 -3.66 10.33 9.70
C MET A 267 -3.79 11.40 10.79
N THR A 268 -3.18 12.56 10.55
CA THR A 268 -3.23 13.68 11.51
C THR A 268 -4.65 14.18 11.67
N PHE A 269 -5.36 14.39 10.56
CA PHE A 269 -6.76 14.85 10.57
C PHE A 269 -7.69 13.84 11.26
N VAL A 270 -7.63 12.57 10.91
CA VAL A 270 -8.47 11.50 11.50
C VAL A 270 -8.20 11.35 12.99
N SER A 271 -6.92 11.40 13.40
CA SER A 271 -6.56 11.28 14.82
C SER A 271 -7.05 12.46 15.64
N LEU A 272 -6.89 13.69 15.14
CA LEU A 272 -7.40 14.91 15.80
C LEU A 272 -8.92 14.93 15.82
N LEU A 273 -9.58 14.54 14.74
CA LEU A 273 -11.03 14.45 14.66
C LEU A 273 -11.57 13.42 15.67
N CYS A 274 -10.96 12.25 15.75
CA CYS A 274 -11.33 11.21 16.70
C CYS A 274 -11.20 11.71 18.14
N LEU A 275 -10.05 12.26 18.51
CA LEU A 275 -9.81 12.81 19.85
C LEU A 275 -10.78 13.97 20.16
N GLY A 276 -11.05 14.83 19.19
CA GLY A 276 -12.01 15.95 19.32
C GLY A 276 -13.44 15.45 19.53
N LEU A 277 -13.90 14.47 18.77
CA LEU A 277 -15.22 13.88 18.93
C LEU A 277 -15.39 13.17 20.28
N ILE A 278 -14.37 12.39 20.71
CA ILE A 278 -14.36 11.75 22.01
C ILE A 278 -14.47 12.82 23.13
N ALA A 279 -13.64 13.86 23.06
CA ALA A 279 -13.68 14.95 24.04
C ALA A 279 -15.05 15.66 24.05
N LEU A 280 -15.59 15.94 22.86
CA LEU A 280 -16.92 16.54 22.71
C LEU A 280 -18.03 15.70 23.33
N LEU A 281 -18.05 14.39 23.04
CA LEU A 281 -19.04 13.46 23.62
C LEU A 281 -19.00 13.48 25.16
N ILE A 282 -17.78 13.43 25.75
CA ILE A 282 -17.61 13.46 27.20
C ILE A 282 -18.07 14.82 27.76
N VAL A 283 -17.72 15.93 27.09
CA VAL A 283 -18.19 17.29 27.51
C VAL A 283 -19.71 17.38 27.46
N VAL A 284 -20.33 16.89 26.40
CA VAL A 284 -21.80 16.89 26.23
C VAL A 284 -22.47 16.04 27.31
N TYR A 285 -21.93 14.86 27.60
CA TYR A 285 -22.50 13.96 28.60
C TYR A 285 -22.33 14.48 30.03
N TYR A 286 -21.11 14.83 30.44
CA TYR A 286 -20.84 15.31 31.81
C TYR A 286 -21.04 16.82 31.97
N ARG A 287 -21.24 17.57 30.89
CA ARG A 287 -21.35 19.03 30.88
C ARG A 287 -20.23 19.76 31.62
N SER A 288 -19.02 19.17 31.57
CA SER A 288 -17.87 19.65 32.33
C SER A 288 -16.55 19.33 31.65
N ILE A 289 -15.84 20.35 31.22
CA ILE A 289 -14.50 20.23 30.64
C ILE A 289 -13.48 19.67 31.64
N ARG A 290 -13.71 19.85 32.96
CA ARG A 290 -12.83 19.31 33.99
C ARG A 290 -12.91 17.79 34.07
N ILE A 291 -14.12 17.24 33.99
CA ILE A 291 -14.32 15.78 33.99
C ILE A 291 -13.70 15.20 32.71
N THR A 292 -13.85 15.88 31.59
CA THR A 292 -13.20 15.50 30.33
C THR A 292 -11.67 15.43 30.49
N ALA A 293 -11.06 16.42 31.17
CA ALA A 293 -9.62 16.40 31.44
C ALA A 293 -9.22 15.25 32.39
N VAL A 294 -10.03 14.95 33.41
CA VAL A 294 -9.78 13.80 34.31
C VAL A 294 -9.77 12.49 33.54
N ILE A 295 -10.70 12.33 32.60
CA ILE A 295 -10.83 11.11 31.80
C ILE A 295 -9.75 11.05 30.72
N GLY A 296 -9.45 12.17 30.05
CA GLY A 296 -8.52 12.21 28.92
C GLY A 296 -7.04 12.11 29.30
N VAL A 297 -6.62 12.69 30.45
CA VAL A 297 -5.19 12.75 30.81
C VAL A 297 -4.57 11.36 31.00
N PRO A 298 -5.16 10.39 31.74
CA PRO A 298 -4.60 9.06 31.85
C PRO A 298 -4.55 8.31 30.53
N MET A 299 -5.57 8.49 29.68
CA MET A 299 -5.59 7.92 28.32
C MET A 299 -4.42 8.46 27.48
N LEU A 300 -4.21 9.78 27.45
CA LEU A 300 -3.10 10.39 26.70
C LEU A 300 -1.73 9.95 27.23
N LEU A 301 -1.59 9.79 28.57
CA LEU A 301 -0.38 9.25 29.15
C LEU A 301 -0.12 7.81 28.70
N GLY A 302 -1.13 6.95 28.78
CA GLY A 302 -1.03 5.56 28.33
C GLY A 302 -0.70 5.44 26.83
N LEU A 303 -1.33 6.27 26.01
CA LEU A 303 -1.05 6.35 24.57
C LEU A 303 0.39 6.83 24.29
N ALA A 304 0.82 7.91 24.93
CA ALA A 304 2.20 8.42 24.75
C ALA A 304 3.24 7.39 25.19
N ALA A 305 2.99 6.70 26.32
CA ALA A 305 3.85 5.62 26.81
C ALA A 305 3.89 4.43 25.83
N ALA A 306 2.77 4.07 25.21
CA ALA A 306 2.72 3.01 24.19
C ALA A 306 3.56 3.38 22.96
N LEU A 307 3.47 4.61 22.48
CA LEU A 307 4.28 5.09 21.37
C LEU A 307 5.77 5.16 21.73
N ALA A 308 6.10 5.57 22.97
CA ALA A 308 7.48 5.55 23.44
C ALA A 308 8.06 4.12 23.48
N VAL A 309 7.28 3.14 23.97
CA VAL A 309 7.70 1.73 23.93
C VAL A 309 7.89 1.25 22.50
N THR A 310 7.04 1.70 21.58
CA THR A 310 7.16 1.38 20.14
C THR A 310 8.49 1.85 19.56
N THR A 311 9.01 3.01 19.99
CA THR A 311 10.31 3.52 19.55
C THR A 311 11.44 2.54 19.88
N PHE A 312 11.40 1.91 21.05
CA PHE A 312 12.43 0.93 21.46
C PHE A 312 12.17 -0.47 20.89
N ALA A 313 10.92 -0.88 20.76
CA ALA A 313 10.58 -2.24 20.34
C ALA A 313 10.60 -2.43 18.81
N ILE A 314 10.28 -1.38 18.05
CA ILE A 314 10.08 -1.44 16.60
C ILE A 314 10.90 -0.37 15.87
N GLY A 315 10.97 0.85 16.42
CA GLY A 315 11.74 1.99 15.87
C GLY A 315 10.98 2.86 14.87
N TYR A 316 9.87 2.39 14.30
CA TYR A 316 9.08 3.12 13.31
C TYR A 316 7.59 2.72 13.36
N LEU A 317 6.75 3.51 12.69
CA LEU A 317 5.35 3.17 12.41
C LEU A 317 5.21 2.84 10.92
N ASN A 318 4.40 1.84 10.60
CA ASN A 318 4.01 1.55 9.23
C ASN A 318 2.59 2.06 8.94
N THR A 319 2.15 1.99 7.70
CA THR A 319 0.82 2.45 7.27
C THR A 319 -0.32 1.81 8.07
N ALA A 320 -0.21 0.53 8.45
CA ALA A 320 -1.23 -0.15 9.25
C ALA A 320 -1.24 0.34 10.71
N THR A 321 -0.07 0.60 11.31
CA THR A 321 0.05 1.03 12.71
C THR A 321 -0.21 2.52 12.91
N ALA A 322 -0.20 3.28 11.86
CA ALA A 322 -0.37 4.72 11.88
C ALA A 322 -1.69 5.19 12.51
N PHE A 323 -2.78 4.48 12.25
CA PHE A 323 -4.11 4.78 12.81
C PHE A 323 -4.33 4.22 14.22
N LEU A 324 -3.37 3.43 14.72
CA LEU A 324 -3.51 2.73 16.01
C LEU A 324 -3.61 3.67 17.20
N ALA A 325 -3.00 4.85 17.10
CA ALA A 325 -3.10 5.88 18.14
C ALA A 325 -4.56 6.29 18.42
N ALA A 326 -5.35 6.52 17.39
CA ALA A 326 -6.79 6.84 17.52
C ALA A 326 -7.58 5.65 18.11
N ILE A 327 -7.26 4.43 17.70
CA ILE A 327 -7.94 3.22 18.15
C ILE A 327 -7.62 2.95 19.64
N ILE A 328 -6.35 3.06 20.07
CA ILE A 328 -5.95 2.92 21.47
C ILE A 328 -6.61 4.01 22.32
N ALA A 329 -6.66 5.25 21.84
CA ALA A 329 -7.32 6.34 22.55
C ALA A 329 -8.82 6.05 22.74
N GLY A 330 -9.53 5.62 21.67
CA GLY A 330 -10.95 5.30 21.73
C GLY A 330 -11.29 4.18 22.71
N ASN A 331 -10.46 3.15 22.79
CA ASN A 331 -10.68 2.03 23.71
C ASN A 331 -10.12 2.29 25.11
N GLY A 332 -8.96 2.94 25.21
CA GLY A 332 -8.28 3.21 26.49
C GLY A 332 -9.01 4.18 27.39
N ILE A 333 -9.85 5.04 26.83
CA ILE A 333 -10.65 5.99 27.60
C ILE A 333 -11.71 5.32 28.47
N ASN A 334 -12.20 4.14 28.09
CA ASN A 334 -13.24 3.40 28.80
C ASN A 334 -12.86 3.09 30.25
N PHE A 335 -11.60 2.81 30.52
CA PHE A 335 -11.15 2.48 31.88
C PHE A 335 -11.36 3.65 32.86
N MET A 336 -10.96 4.85 32.45
CA MET A 336 -11.13 6.04 33.29
C MET A 336 -12.57 6.53 33.31
N LEU A 337 -13.33 6.32 32.24
CA LEU A 337 -14.74 6.61 32.17
C LEU A 337 -15.52 5.78 33.21
N MET A 338 -15.29 4.45 33.25
CA MET A 338 -15.91 3.55 34.22
C MET A 338 -15.49 3.85 35.66
N PHE A 339 -14.23 4.14 35.86
CA PHE A 339 -13.71 4.54 37.19
C PHE A 339 -14.36 5.84 37.69
N THR A 340 -14.45 6.85 36.82
CA THR A 340 -15.06 8.16 37.17
C THR A 340 -16.56 8.03 37.40
N ALA A 341 -17.27 7.28 36.57
CA ALA A 341 -18.71 7.03 36.76
C ALA A 341 -18.98 6.36 38.11
N ARG A 342 -18.15 5.37 38.50
CA ARG A 342 -18.25 4.71 39.77
C ARG A 342 -17.93 5.63 40.97
N PHE A 343 -16.94 6.49 40.84
CA PHE A 343 -16.65 7.50 41.87
C PHE A 343 -17.85 8.42 42.12
N PHE A 344 -18.52 8.88 41.07
CA PHE A 344 -19.73 9.71 41.26
C PHE A 344 -20.90 8.94 41.88
N GLU A 345 -21.02 7.66 41.60
CA GLU A 345 -22.06 6.82 42.21
C GLU A 345 -21.81 6.61 43.71
N GLU A 346 -20.57 6.30 44.10
CA GLU A 346 -20.19 6.13 45.54
C GLU A 346 -20.33 7.44 46.31
N ALA A 347 -19.85 8.55 45.78
CA ALA A 347 -19.97 9.87 46.40
C ALA A 347 -21.43 10.36 46.57
N ARG A 348 -22.37 9.84 45.79
CA ARG A 348 -23.82 10.10 45.97
C ARG A 348 -24.46 9.16 46.97
N SER A 349 -24.06 7.91 47.00
CA SER A 349 -24.64 6.89 47.85
C SER A 349 -24.22 7.05 49.32
N ASN A 350 -23.04 7.67 49.59
CA ASN A 350 -22.49 7.86 50.92
C ASN A 350 -22.04 9.32 51.09
N PRO A 351 -22.94 10.27 51.43
CA PRO A 351 -22.62 11.68 51.54
C PRO A 351 -21.57 12.03 52.62
N ASP A 352 -21.46 11.19 53.63
CA ASP A 352 -20.57 11.36 54.79
C ASP A 352 -19.19 10.71 54.61
N SER A 353 -18.96 10.02 53.48
CA SER A 353 -17.68 9.35 53.21
C SER A 353 -16.60 10.36 52.80
N THR A 354 -15.35 10.01 53.10
CA THR A 354 -14.20 10.78 52.64
C THR A 354 -13.88 10.46 51.17
N VAL A 355 -13.32 11.42 50.43
CA VAL A 355 -12.88 11.22 49.04
C VAL A 355 -11.95 10.03 48.90
N SER A 356 -11.11 9.74 49.91
CA SER A 356 -10.22 8.58 49.90
C SER A 356 -10.98 7.26 49.99
N GLN A 357 -12.07 7.22 50.77
CA GLN A 357 -12.92 6.05 50.89
C GLN A 357 -13.69 5.80 49.57
N ASP A 358 -14.30 6.86 49.00
CA ASP A 358 -15.03 6.76 47.73
C ASP A 358 -14.11 6.28 46.60
N LEU A 359 -12.88 6.83 46.52
CA LEU A 359 -11.91 6.43 45.50
C LEU A 359 -11.44 4.97 45.73
N THR A 360 -11.26 4.54 46.99
CA THR A 360 -10.84 3.16 47.29
C THR A 360 -11.92 2.15 46.88
N THR A 361 -13.18 2.44 47.27
CA THR A 361 -14.33 1.59 46.87
C THR A 361 -14.53 1.57 45.37
N SER A 362 -14.43 2.74 44.72
CA SER A 362 -14.56 2.85 43.26
C SER A 362 -13.45 2.09 42.53
N ALA A 363 -12.20 2.26 42.97
CA ALA A 363 -11.06 1.54 42.39
C ALA A 363 -11.24 0.03 42.54
N TRP A 364 -11.57 -0.46 43.74
CA TRP A 364 -11.73 -1.88 43.99
C TRP A 364 -12.89 -2.50 43.17
N SER A 365 -14.04 -1.83 43.13
CA SER A 365 -15.22 -2.33 42.42
C SER A 365 -15.05 -2.36 40.89
N THR A 366 -14.22 -1.44 40.34
CA THR A 366 -13.97 -1.38 38.88
C THR A 366 -12.73 -2.17 38.44
N LEU A 367 -11.76 -2.42 39.34
CA LEU A 367 -10.47 -3.04 39.01
C LEU A 367 -10.62 -4.35 38.22
N ARG A 368 -11.47 -5.27 38.74
CA ARG A 368 -11.64 -6.59 38.15
C ARG A 368 -12.29 -6.54 36.76
N GLY A 369 -13.37 -5.78 36.62
CA GLY A 369 -14.08 -5.64 35.33
C GLY A 369 -13.20 -5.02 34.28
N THR A 370 -12.55 -3.91 34.62
CA THR A 370 -11.68 -3.19 33.68
C THR A 370 -10.37 -3.96 33.39
N LEU A 371 -9.85 -4.77 34.33
CA LEU A 371 -8.70 -5.63 34.05
C LEU A 371 -9.04 -6.73 33.05
N ILE A 372 -10.19 -7.39 33.22
CA ILE A 372 -10.68 -8.40 32.24
C ILE A 372 -10.86 -7.76 30.87
N ALA A 373 -11.43 -6.58 30.83
CA ALA A 373 -11.62 -5.80 29.62
C ALA A 373 -10.27 -5.44 28.94
N GLY A 374 -9.34 -4.88 29.72
CA GLY A 374 -8.02 -4.53 29.22
C GLY A 374 -7.19 -5.71 28.73
N LEU A 375 -7.23 -6.83 29.46
CA LEU A 375 -6.58 -8.07 29.05
C LEU A 375 -7.28 -8.70 27.85
N GLY A 376 -8.62 -8.65 27.77
CA GLY A 376 -9.38 -9.13 26.60
C GLY A 376 -8.99 -8.39 25.31
N ALA A 377 -8.95 -7.06 25.38
CA ALA A 377 -8.46 -6.25 24.29
C ALA A 377 -6.98 -6.53 23.96
N SER A 378 -6.12 -6.64 24.99
CA SER A 378 -4.69 -6.95 24.79
C SER A 378 -4.46 -8.32 24.16
N ILE A 379 -5.27 -9.33 24.50
CA ILE A 379 -5.21 -10.66 23.89
C ILE A 379 -5.68 -10.60 22.44
N ALA A 380 -6.74 -9.85 22.16
CA ALA A 380 -7.22 -9.69 20.79
C ALA A 380 -6.21 -8.98 19.90
N TYR A 381 -5.58 -7.90 20.36
CA TYR A 381 -4.45 -7.30 19.67
C TYR A 381 -3.27 -8.29 19.58
N GLY A 382 -2.93 -8.95 20.69
CA GLY A 382 -1.83 -9.92 20.75
C GLY A 382 -2.01 -11.12 19.80
N SER A 383 -3.24 -11.50 19.48
CA SER A 383 -3.50 -12.56 18.50
C SER A 383 -2.94 -12.24 17.11
N LEU A 384 -2.83 -10.95 16.75
CA LEU A 384 -2.23 -10.49 15.51
C LEU A 384 -0.71 -10.77 15.42
N VAL A 385 -0.05 -11.05 16.53
CA VAL A 385 1.36 -11.45 16.54
C VAL A 385 1.59 -12.78 15.84
N PHE A 386 0.57 -13.62 15.78
CA PHE A 386 0.60 -14.90 15.05
C PHE A 386 0.38 -14.76 13.54
N ALA A 387 0.11 -13.54 13.05
CA ALA A 387 0.06 -13.29 11.61
C ALA A 387 1.46 -13.34 11.01
N GLY A 388 1.59 -13.93 9.83
CA GLY A 388 2.78 -13.83 9.00
C GLY A 388 3.02 -12.40 8.53
N PHE A 389 1.96 -11.62 8.34
CA PHE A 389 2.01 -10.22 7.91
C PHE A 389 2.62 -9.32 9.00
N ARG A 390 3.82 -8.77 8.74
CA ARG A 390 4.59 -7.98 9.71
C ARG A 390 3.83 -6.74 10.21
N GLY A 391 3.09 -6.07 9.32
CA GLY A 391 2.27 -4.92 9.68
C GLY A 391 1.26 -5.26 10.77
N PHE A 392 0.59 -6.40 10.70
CA PHE A 392 -0.37 -6.85 11.72
C PHE A 392 0.33 -7.27 13.01
N ARG A 393 1.47 -7.94 12.90
CA ARG A 393 2.27 -8.32 14.09
C ARG A 393 2.68 -7.09 14.89
N GLN A 394 3.17 -6.05 14.23
CA GLN A 394 3.50 -4.77 14.87
C GLN A 394 2.27 -4.08 15.44
N PHE A 395 1.17 -4.07 14.71
CA PHE A 395 -0.12 -3.54 15.17
C PHE A 395 -0.57 -4.25 16.45
N GLY A 396 -0.46 -5.58 16.51
CA GLY A 396 -0.80 -6.39 17.67
C GLY A 396 0.05 -6.07 18.90
N ILE A 397 1.35 -5.93 18.73
CA ILE A 397 2.29 -5.59 19.82
C ILE A 397 1.96 -4.20 20.39
N ILE A 398 1.86 -3.18 19.53
CA ILE A 398 1.61 -1.80 19.95
C ILE A 398 0.23 -1.68 20.62
N GLY A 399 -0.81 -2.27 20.01
CA GLY A 399 -2.17 -2.24 20.52
C GLY A 399 -2.28 -2.96 21.88
N GLY A 400 -1.72 -4.16 21.99
CA GLY A 400 -1.75 -4.95 23.23
C GLY A 400 -1.05 -4.24 24.39
N ILE A 401 0.15 -3.72 24.17
CA ILE A 401 0.90 -2.94 25.17
C ILE A 401 0.15 -1.65 25.51
N GLY A 402 -0.39 -0.97 24.49
CA GLY A 402 -1.12 0.28 24.64
C GLY A 402 -2.34 0.15 25.57
N MET A 403 -3.11 -0.93 25.44
CA MET A 403 -4.26 -1.19 26.30
C MET A 403 -3.85 -1.40 27.77
N ILE A 404 -2.78 -2.16 28.01
CA ILE A 404 -2.26 -2.36 29.38
C ILE A 404 -1.77 -1.04 29.97
N LEU A 405 -1.05 -0.22 29.20
CA LEU A 405 -0.52 1.06 29.67
C LEU A 405 -1.64 2.07 29.95
N CYS A 406 -2.69 2.12 29.14
CA CYS A 406 -3.87 2.95 29.41
C CYS A 406 -4.59 2.51 30.68
N TRP A 407 -4.75 1.20 30.90
CA TRP A 407 -5.31 0.66 32.12
C TRP A 407 -4.46 1.02 33.35
N LEU A 408 -3.14 0.83 33.30
CA LEU A 408 -2.21 1.20 34.37
C LEU A 408 -2.27 2.71 34.65
N ALA A 409 -2.23 3.56 33.63
CA ALA A 409 -2.31 5.00 33.79
C ALA A 409 -3.61 5.43 34.51
N THR A 410 -4.73 4.75 34.22
CA THR A 410 -6.01 5.02 34.89
C THR A 410 -5.91 4.84 36.41
N PHE A 411 -5.39 3.72 36.89
CA PHE A 411 -5.31 3.42 38.33
C PHE A 411 -4.14 4.11 39.05
N LEU A 412 -3.07 4.44 38.30
CA LEU A 412 -1.93 5.17 38.87
C LEU A 412 -2.19 6.67 38.99
N VAL A 413 -2.80 7.29 38.00
CA VAL A 413 -2.92 8.76 37.90
C VAL A 413 -4.34 9.26 38.17
N GLY A 414 -5.36 8.47 37.84
CA GLY A 414 -6.78 8.84 38.00
C GLY A 414 -7.16 9.29 39.40
N PRO A 415 -6.80 8.54 40.45
CA PRO A 415 -7.12 8.94 41.85
C PRO A 415 -6.55 10.31 42.22
N ALA A 416 -5.31 10.62 41.82
CA ALA A 416 -4.68 11.91 42.12
C ALA A 416 -5.35 13.08 41.36
N LEU A 417 -5.76 12.83 40.07
CA LEU A 417 -6.50 13.83 39.30
C LEU A 417 -7.86 14.15 39.92
N ILE A 418 -8.64 13.13 40.29
CA ILE A 418 -9.94 13.33 40.96
C ILE A 418 -9.73 14.06 42.27
N ALA A 419 -8.76 13.66 43.10
CA ALA A 419 -8.49 14.26 44.39
C ALA A 419 -8.14 15.75 44.29
N ILE A 420 -7.27 16.17 43.35
CA ILE A 420 -6.87 17.57 43.21
C ILE A 420 -7.99 18.44 42.66
N MET A 421 -8.77 17.89 41.70
CA MET A 421 -9.91 18.61 41.14
C MET A 421 -11.07 18.74 42.10
N HIS A 422 -11.32 17.71 42.94
CA HIS A 422 -12.34 17.74 43.98
C HIS A 422 -12.00 18.75 45.09
N ARG A 423 -10.71 18.87 45.47
CA ARG A 423 -10.25 19.89 46.44
C ARG A 423 -10.48 21.33 46.01
N ARG A 424 -10.30 21.61 44.70
CA ARG A 424 -10.47 22.97 44.12
C ARG A 424 -11.95 23.39 44.01
N LYS A 425 -12.81 22.47 43.64
CA LYS A 425 -14.26 22.63 43.53
C LYS A 425 -14.87 21.25 43.57
N PRO A 426 -15.73 20.94 44.57
CA PRO A 426 -16.37 19.64 44.64
C PRO A 426 -16.92 19.20 43.29
N MET A 427 -16.48 18.07 42.83
CA MET A 427 -16.98 17.48 41.58
C MET A 427 -18.34 16.84 41.92
N ARG A 428 -19.37 17.67 42.09
CA ARG A 428 -20.74 17.20 42.19
C ARG A 428 -21.23 17.06 40.77
N ASP A 429 -21.72 15.88 40.44
CA ASP A 429 -22.46 15.66 39.22
C ASP A 429 -23.64 16.65 39.20
N ARG A 430 -23.67 17.58 38.26
CA ARG A 430 -24.77 18.51 38.04
C ARG A 430 -26.07 17.79 37.58
N GLN A 431 -26.04 16.49 37.41
CA GLN A 431 -27.20 15.67 37.11
C GLN A 431 -28.08 15.35 38.32
N GLY A 432 -28.05 16.19 39.38
CA GLY A 432 -29.02 16.16 40.47
C GLY A 432 -30.49 16.47 40.06
N SER A 433 -30.70 16.92 38.83
CA SER A 433 -32.00 16.81 38.14
C SER A 433 -32.00 15.58 37.29
N PRO A 434 -33.07 14.79 37.28
CA PRO A 434 -33.20 13.66 36.36
C PRO A 434 -33.12 14.26 34.95
N SER A 435 -31.94 14.14 34.31
CA SER A 435 -31.79 14.48 32.91
C SER A 435 -32.87 13.72 32.18
N ARG A 436 -33.77 14.41 31.47
CA ARG A 436 -34.80 13.79 30.62
C ARG A 436 -34.18 12.84 29.57
N PHE A 437 -32.88 12.91 29.38
CA PHE A 437 -32.07 12.06 28.51
C PHE A 437 -31.01 11.29 29.34
N ALA A 438 -31.41 10.25 30.04
CA ALA A 438 -30.51 9.26 30.60
C ALA A 438 -30.66 7.98 29.78
N PRO A 439 -29.82 7.76 28.74
CA PRO A 439 -29.94 6.57 27.87
C PRO A 439 -29.92 5.27 28.69
N GLY A 440 -29.11 5.19 29.76
CA GLY A 440 -29.09 4.03 30.63
C GLY A 440 -30.44 3.69 31.28
N ARG A 441 -31.26 4.70 31.64
CA ARG A 441 -32.61 4.47 32.18
C ARG A 441 -33.58 3.96 31.12
N PHE A 442 -33.48 4.47 29.90
CA PHE A 442 -34.31 4.01 28.78
C PHE A 442 -34.05 2.51 28.51
N PHE A 443 -32.78 2.12 28.43
CA PHE A 443 -32.42 0.72 28.20
C PHE A 443 -32.73 -0.16 29.40
N ALA A 444 -32.55 0.33 30.64
CA ALA A 444 -32.99 -0.41 31.83
C ALA A 444 -34.50 -0.70 31.79
N MET A 445 -35.32 0.31 31.49
CA MET A 445 -36.77 0.15 31.33
C MET A 445 -37.09 -0.85 30.20
N LEU A 446 -36.37 -0.77 29.07
CA LEU A 446 -36.60 -1.70 27.95
C LEU A 446 -36.26 -3.15 28.32
N VAL A 447 -35.12 -3.36 29.02
CA VAL A 447 -34.70 -4.70 29.50
C VAL A 447 -35.67 -5.27 30.53
N GLU A 448 -36.20 -4.45 31.45
CA GLU A 448 -37.13 -4.91 32.47
C GLU A 448 -38.55 -5.17 31.91
N ARG A 449 -39.03 -4.31 31.01
CA ARG A 449 -40.41 -4.37 30.53
C ARG A 449 -40.60 -5.32 29.34
N TRP A 450 -39.57 -5.48 28.47
CA TRP A 450 -39.72 -6.15 27.18
C TRP A 450 -38.55 -7.13 26.88
N PRO A 451 -38.13 -7.99 27.82
CA PRO A 451 -37.01 -8.90 27.65
C PRO A 451 -37.20 -9.89 26.51
N ARG A 452 -38.45 -10.39 26.33
CA ARG A 452 -38.77 -11.33 25.24
C ARG A 452 -38.68 -10.69 23.86
N PHE A 453 -39.06 -9.41 23.74
CA PHE A 453 -38.95 -8.65 22.49
C PHE A 453 -37.47 -8.45 22.11
N ILE A 454 -36.63 -8.08 23.08
CA ILE A 454 -35.20 -7.92 22.84
C ILE A 454 -34.58 -9.24 22.36
N LEU A 455 -34.95 -10.35 23.01
CA LEU A 455 -34.44 -11.66 22.62
C LEU A 455 -34.92 -12.06 21.22
N ALA A 456 -36.21 -11.86 20.90
CA ALA A 456 -36.76 -12.12 19.59
C ALA A 456 -36.10 -11.26 18.50
N PHE A 457 -35.92 -9.96 18.77
CA PHE A 457 -35.21 -9.06 17.87
C PHE A 457 -33.76 -9.50 17.64
N ALA A 458 -33.05 -9.88 18.69
CA ALA A 458 -31.67 -10.38 18.58
C ALA A 458 -31.60 -11.66 17.74
N LEU A 459 -32.53 -12.60 17.93
CA LEU A 459 -32.57 -13.85 17.15
C LEU A 459 -32.92 -13.59 15.67
N ILE A 460 -33.93 -12.76 15.40
CA ILE A 460 -34.38 -12.46 14.03
C ILE A 460 -33.28 -11.69 13.28
N SER A 461 -32.68 -10.65 13.91
CA SER A 461 -31.62 -9.88 13.28
C SER A 461 -30.33 -10.69 13.07
N THR A 462 -30.01 -11.63 13.98
CA THR A 462 -28.88 -12.55 13.78
C THR A 462 -29.15 -13.52 12.63
N ALA A 463 -30.37 -14.10 12.55
CA ALA A 463 -30.75 -14.95 11.43
C ALA A 463 -30.70 -14.18 10.10
N ALA A 464 -31.26 -12.97 10.06
CA ALA A 464 -31.17 -12.09 8.88
C ALA A 464 -29.73 -11.78 8.50
N SER A 465 -28.87 -11.45 9.47
CA SER A 465 -27.45 -11.20 9.22
C SER A 465 -26.74 -12.42 8.63
N ILE A 466 -27.02 -13.63 9.16
CA ILE A 466 -26.45 -14.87 8.63
C ILE A 466 -26.89 -15.09 7.18
N LEU A 467 -28.16 -14.86 6.86
CA LEU A 467 -28.69 -15.01 5.49
C LEU A 467 -28.01 -14.06 4.50
N VAL A 468 -27.64 -12.86 4.94
CA VAL A 468 -26.91 -11.88 4.12
C VAL A 468 -25.42 -12.22 4.02
N ILE A 469 -24.82 -12.75 5.08
CA ILE A 469 -23.40 -13.14 5.10
C ILE A 469 -23.16 -14.35 4.17
N LEU A 470 -24.10 -15.29 4.05
CA LEU A 470 -23.91 -16.49 3.23
C LEU A 470 -23.48 -16.20 1.78
N PRO A 471 -24.22 -15.40 0.97
CA PRO A 471 -23.77 -15.05 -0.39
C PRO A 471 -22.50 -14.21 -0.39
N TRP A 472 -22.32 -13.29 0.58
CA TRP A 472 -21.11 -12.46 0.70
C TRP A 472 -19.86 -13.29 1.00
N SER A 473 -19.98 -14.39 1.75
CA SER A 473 -18.85 -15.26 2.14
C SER A 473 -18.18 -15.98 0.97
N PHE A 474 -18.82 -16.07 -0.20
CA PHE A 474 -18.21 -16.65 -1.40
C PHE A 474 -17.14 -15.75 -2.02
N ASP A 475 -17.24 -14.42 -1.86
CA ASP A 475 -16.27 -13.45 -2.36
C ASP A 475 -16.11 -12.26 -1.38
N PRO A 476 -15.63 -12.52 -0.15
CA PRO A 476 -15.60 -11.52 0.92
C PRO A 476 -14.45 -10.52 0.77
N PHE A 477 -13.46 -10.79 -0.10
CA PHE A 477 -12.24 -9.98 -0.22
C PHE A 477 -12.32 -9.00 -1.38
N GLU A 478 -11.79 -7.78 -1.18
CA GLU A 478 -11.53 -6.82 -2.24
C GLU A 478 -10.14 -7.08 -2.84
N TYR A 479 -10.16 -7.54 -4.07
CA TYR A 479 -8.95 -7.84 -4.83
C TYR A 479 -8.48 -6.64 -5.67
N ASP A 480 -9.31 -5.62 -5.87
CA ASP A 480 -8.97 -4.47 -6.71
C ASP A 480 -8.18 -3.42 -5.92
N PHE A 481 -6.86 -3.42 -6.08
CA PHE A 481 -5.97 -2.45 -5.44
C PHE A 481 -6.21 -1.00 -5.87
N ARG A 482 -6.87 -0.77 -7.01
CA ARG A 482 -7.23 0.59 -7.45
C ARG A 482 -8.23 1.25 -6.50
N LYS A 483 -9.10 0.46 -5.88
CA LYS A 483 -10.08 0.93 -4.88
C LYS A 483 -9.47 1.22 -3.52
N LEU A 484 -8.25 0.77 -3.28
CA LEU A 484 -7.53 0.96 -2.01
C LEU A 484 -6.61 2.19 -2.04
N ARG A 485 -6.45 2.82 -3.21
CA ARG A 485 -5.67 4.05 -3.37
C ARG A 485 -6.53 5.29 -3.11
N ASN A 486 -5.89 6.36 -2.65
CA ASN A 486 -6.58 7.62 -2.37
C ASN A 486 -7.17 8.23 -3.65
N VAL A 487 -8.49 8.30 -3.74
CA VAL A 487 -9.24 8.81 -4.92
C VAL A 487 -8.94 10.29 -5.18
N ALA A 488 -8.70 11.09 -4.15
CA ALA A 488 -8.45 12.54 -4.28
C ALA A 488 -7.11 12.82 -4.98
N GLY A 489 -6.04 12.06 -4.67
CA GLY A 489 -4.75 12.15 -5.37
C GLY A 489 -4.82 11.69 -6.83
N TYR A 490 -5.76 10.79 -7.16
CA TYR A 490 -5.95 10.25 -8.52
C TYR A 490 -6.71 11.18 -9.46
N ALA A 491 -7.53 12.10 -8.94
CA ALA A 491 -8.40 12.94 -9.77
C ALA A 491 -7.72 14.21 -10.29
N GLY A 492 -6.67 14.71 -9.65
CA GLY A 492 -6.08 16.01 -10.03
C GLY A 492 -4.58 16.15 -9.85
N GLY A 493 -3.88 15.13 -9.28
CA GLY A 493 -2.45 15.18 -8.98
C GLY A 493 -1.54 14.53 -10.03
N SER A 494 -0.31 14.20 -9.61
CA SER A 494 0.70 13.54 -10.45
C SER A 494 0.21 12.23 -11.06
N ALA A 495 -0.65 11.48 -10.38
CA ALA A 495 -1.23 10.23 -10.88
C ALA A 495 -2.19 10.45 -12.08
N ALA A 496 -2.95 11.54 -12.12
CA ALA A 496 -3.78 11.90 -13.27
C ALA A 496 -2.92 12.28 -14.49
N LEU A 497 -1.81 12.98 -14.23
CA LEU A 497 -0.85 13.36 -15.24
C LEU A 497 -0.08 12.13 -15.79
N SER A 498 0.25 11.17 -14.91
CA SER A 498 0.86 9.90 -15.31
C SER A 498 0.03 9.15 -16.34
N LYS A 499 -1.31 9.09 -16.17
CA LYS A 499 -2.21 8.47 -17.15
C LYS A 499 -2.18 9.12 -18.54
N LYS A 500 -1.87 10.43 -18.59
CA LYS A 500 -1.69 11.11 -19.88
C LYS A 500 -0.33 10.77 -20.50
N VAL A 501 0.72 10.71 -19.68
CA VAL A 501 2.07 10.31 -20.09
C VAL A 501 2.08 8.84 -20.54
N ASP A 502 1.32 7.96 -19.89
CA ASP A 502 1.19 6.54 -20.25
C ASP A 502 0.68 6.34 -21.70
N LYS A 503 -0.11 7.28 -22.23
CA LYS A 503 -0.57 7.23 -23.63
C LYS A 503 0.55 7.41 -24.67
N ILE A 504 1.73 7.90 -24.25
CA ILE A 504 2.91 7.98 -25.10
C ILE A 504 3.39 6.58 -25.50
N PHE A 505 3.15 5.58 -24.66
CA PHE A 505 3.60 4.21 -24.81
C PHE A 505 2.44 3.25 -25.12
N ASP A 506 2.69 2.22 -25.93
CA ASP A 506 1.67 1.21 -26.27
C ASP A 506 1.52 0.08 -25.27
N LEU A 507 2.44 -0.02 -24.33
CA LEU A 507 2.49 -1.09 -23.35
C LEU A 507 2.20 -0.56 -21.94
N PRO A 508 1.63 -1.38 -21.06
CA PRO A 508 1.50 -1.03 -19.64
C PRO A 508 2.87 -0.64 -19.07
N GLN A 509 2.92 0.47 -18.34
CA GLN A 509 4.19 1.05 -17.82
C GLN A 509 4.77 0.29 -16.62
N SER A 510 4.09 -0.75 -16.13
CA SER A 510 4.52 -1.50 -14.94
C SER A 510 4.70 -2.98 -15.25
N PRO A 511 5.69 -3.35 -16.09
CA PRO A 511 6.04 -4.75 -16.29
C PRO A 511 6.66 -5.33 -15.02
N THR A 512 6.62 -6.66 -14.88
CA THR A 512 7.32 -7.35 -13.81
C THR A 512 8.71 -7.72 -14.28
N PRO A 513 9.78 -7.19 -13.69
CA PRO A 513 11.13 -7.62 -13.98
C PRO A 513 11.38 -9.02 -13.42
N VAL A 514 12.07 -9.82 -14.20
CA VAL A 514 12.59 -11.12 -13.81
C VAL A 514 14.10 -11.08 -14.02
N VAL A 515 14.84 -11.48 -13.02
CA VAL A 515 16.30 -11.41 -12.99
C VAL A 515 16.87 -12.81 -13.14
N THR A 516 17.93 -12.93 -13.94
CA THR A 516 18.74 -14.14 -14.10
C THR A 516 20.17 -13.91 -13.60
N ASP A 517 20.90 -14.98 -13.36
CA ASP A 517 22.30 -14.85 -12.92
C ASP A 517 23.25 -14.60 -14.10
N ARG A 518 22.90 -15.11 -15.29
CA ARG A 518 23.70 -14.98 -16.52
C ARG A 518 22.86 -14.40 -17.65
N ALA A 519 23.48 -13.55 -18.47
CA ALA A 519 22.84 -13.01 -19.66
C ALA A 519 22.50 -14.11 -20.69
N SER A 520 23.26 -15.20 -20.72
CA SER A 520 23.02 -16.39 -21.56
C SER A 520 21.71 -17.11 -21.24
N ASP A 521 21.20 -17.00 -19.99
CA ASP A 521 20.01 -17.72 -19.56
C ASP A 521 18.71 -16.98 -19.98
N VAL A 522 18.81 -15.70 -20.33
CA VAL A 522 17.65 -14.85 -20.64
C VAL A 522 16.88 -15.30 -21.88
N PRO A 523 17.50 -15.68 -23.01
CA PRO A 523 16.76 -16.18 -24.17
C PRO A 523 16.01 -17.48 -23.85
N GLY A 524 16.64 -18.42 -23.12
CA GLY A 524 16.02 -19.66 -22.70
C GLY A 524 14.90 -19.46 -21.70
N MET A 525 15.09 -18.58 -20.73
CA MET A 525 14.03 -18.19 -19.79
C MET A 525 12.84 -17.54 -20.50
N LYS A 526 13.09 -16.65 -21.46
CA LYS A 526 12.05 -16.08 -22.32
C LYS A 526 11.28 -17.13 -23.06
N ALA A 527 11.98 -18.07 -23.69
CA ALA A 527 11.38 -19.19 -24.41
C ALA A 527 10.54 -20.07 -23.47
N ALA A 528 11.03 -20.39 -22.27
CA ALA A 528 10.30 -21.17 -21.26
C ALA A 528 9.01 -20.47 -20.79
N ILE A 529 9.05 -19.14 -20.57
CA ILE A 529 7.86 -18.36 -20.23
C ILE A 529 6.83 -18.42 -21.34
N LEU A 530 7.23 -18.25 -22.60
CA LEU A 530 6.34 -18.19 -23.75
C LEU A 530 5.81 -19.56 -24.21
N ALA A 531 6.60 -20.63 -24.02
CA ALA A 531 6.23 -22.00 -24.43
C ALA A 531 5.16 -22.63 -23.53
N SER A 532 4.96 -22.12 -22.31
CA SER A 532 3.97 -22.67 -21.39
C SER A 532 2.54 -22.56 -21.94
N PRO A 533 1.71 -23.62 -21.86
CA PRO A 533 0.33 -23.60 -22.37
C PRO A 533 -0.54 -22.47 -21.79
N SER A 534 -0.28 -22.12 -20.53
CA SER A 534 -1.01 -21.04 -19.84
C SER A 534 -0.50 -19.63 -20.19
N SER A 535 0.63 -19.52 -20.87
CA SER A 535 1.27 -18.22 -21.18
C SER A 535 0.32 -17.28 -21.91
N ARG A 536 -0.29 -17.73 -23.02
CA ARG A 536 -1.19 -16.90 -23.86
C ARG A 536 -2.40 -16.34 -23.09
N ALA A 537 -2.83 -17.01 -22.02
CA ALA A 537 -3.96 -16.56 -21.20
C ALA A 537 -3.54 -15.55 -20.13
N ILE A 538 -2.24 -15.50 -19.76
CA ILE A 538 -1.74 -14.76 -18.59
C ILE A 538 -0.75 -13.67 -19.01
N ILE A 539 0.10 -13.92 -20.03
CA ILE A 539 1.19 -13.05 -20.43
C ILE A 539 0.84 -12.29 -21.70
N GLY A 540 1.12 -10.99 -21.70
CA GLY A 540 0.99 -10.14 -22.90
C GLY A 540 2.24 -10.06 -23.75
N GLY A 541 3.41 -10.33 -23.15
CA GLY A 541 4.69 -10.33 -23.84
C GLY A 541 5.87 -10.37 -22.87
N VAL A 542 7.04 -10.66 -23.43
CA VAL A 542 8.32 -10.64 -22.71
C VAL A 542 9.30 -9.81 -23.52
N LYS A 543 9.92 -8.81 -22.88
CA LYS A 543 10.97 -7.98 -23.50
C LYS A 543 12.31 -8.20 -22.81
N THR A 544 13.36 -8.26 -23.61
CA THR A 544 14.74 -8.46 -23.15
C THR A 544 15.66 -7.49 -23.90
N LEU A 545 16.85 -7.23 -23.38
CA LEU A 545 17.85 -6.43 -24.10
C LEU A 545 18.33 -7.16 -25.36
N GLN A 546 18.37 -8.51 -25.31
CA GLN A 546 18.72 -9.35 -26.43
C GLN A 546 17.82 -9.14 -27.66
N ASP A 547 16.56 -8.69 -27.46
CA ASP A 547 15.64 -8.35 -28.56
C ASP A 547 16.11 -7.12 -29.37
N SER A 548 17.03 -6.32 -28.81
CA SER A 548 17.64 -5.18 -29.47
C SER A 548 18.96 -5.52 -30.17
N VAL A 549 19.35 -6.77 -30.16
CA VAL A 549 20.53 -7.27 -30.86
C VAL A 549 20.05 -8.21 -31.98
N PRO A 550 20.50 -7.99 -33.23
CA PRO A 550 20.10 -8.86 -34.37
C PRO A 550 20.54 -10.29 -34.18
N ASP A 551 19.73 -11.24 -34.60
CA ASP A 551 20.08 -12.66 -34.66
C ASP A 551 20.88 -13.02 -35.90
N ARG A 552 21.53 -14.18 -35.93
CA ARG A 552 22.24 -14.75 -37.11
C ARG A 552 23.14 -13.75 -37.84
N GLN A 553 23.81 -12.84 -37.08
CA GLN A 553 24.54 -11.70 -37.66
C GLN A 553 25.66 -12.12 -38.62
N ALA A 554 26.38 -13.19 -38.29
CA ALA A 554 27.48 -13.66 -39.16
C ALA A 554 26.96 -14.03 -40.56
N GLU A 555 25.87 -14.80 -40.65
CA GLU A 555 25.25 -15.20 -41.89
C GLU A 555 24.66 -14.00 -42.66
N LYS A 556 24.02 -13.06 -41.91
CA LYS A 556 23.48 -11.84 -42.50
C LYS A 556 24.59 -10.93 -43.07
N LEU A 557 25.70 -10.76 -42.36
CA LEU A 557 26.84 -9.98 -42.83
C LEU A 557 27.46 -10.56 -44.10
N GLU A 558 27.51 -11.89 -44.24
CA GLU A 558 28.00 -12.57 -45.43
C GLU A 558 27.11 -12.26 -46.64
N VAL A 559 25.79 -12.40 -46.51
CA VAL A 559 24.81 -12.06 -47.55
C VAL A 559 24.85 -10.57 -47.88
N LEU A 560 24.93 -9.70 -46.89
CA LEU A 560 25.04 -8.23 -47.09
C LEU A 560 26.33 -7.83 -47.83
N ALA A 561 27.45 -8.52 -47.52
CA ALA A 561 28.71 -8.31 -48.24
C ALA A 561 28.63 -8.78 -49.70
N GLU A 562 27.87 -9.85 -49.96
CA GLU A 562 27.61 -10.31 -51.34
C GLU A 562 26.76 -9.30 -52.11
N ILE A 563 25.65 -8.82 -51.52
CA ILE A 563 24.79 -7.79 -52.10
C ILE A 563 25.62 -6.53 -52.46
N ARG A 564 26.44 -6.06 -51.50
CA ARG A 564 27.29 -4.90 -51.71
C ARG A 564 28.29 -5.11 -52.86
N ARG A 565 29.01 -6.23 -52.84
CA ARG A 565 29.96 -6.55 -53.91
C ARG A 565 29.29 -6.60 -55.31
N MET A 566 28.09 -7.20 -55.38
CA MET A 566 27.35 -7.25 -56.66
C MET A 566 26.94 -5.86 -57.14
N ILE A 567 26.44 -5.02 -56.22
CA ILE A 567 26.07 -3.65 -56.56
C ILE A 567 27.28 -2.85 -56.99
N ASP A 568 28.38 -2.87 -56.23
CA ASP A 568 29.57 -2.05 -56.51
C ASP A 568 30.32 -2.49 -57.79
N SER A 569 30.35 -3.79 -58.11
CA SER A 569 31.10 -4.30 -59.24
C SER A 569 30.34 -4.34 -60.56
N LYS A 570 29.00 -4.32 -60.51
CA LYS A 570 28.16 -4.52 -61.68
C LYS A 570 27.15 -3.42 -61.95
N MET A 571 27.30 -2.29 -61.29
CA MET A 571 26.40 -1.15 -61.41
C MET A 571 26.29 -0.61 -62.82
N ASP A 572 27.39 -0.67 -63.59
CA ASP A 572 27.45 -0.14 -65.00
C ASP A 572 26.61 -0.96 -65.97
N PHE A 573 26.23 -2.18 -65.63
CA PHE A 573 25.38 -3.04 -66.46
C PHE A 573 23.90 -2.78 -66.25
N LEU A 574 23.48 -2.04 -65.19
CA LEU A 574 22.08 -1.76 -64.88
C LEU A 574 21.58 -0.50 -65.59
N SER A 575 20.30 -0.49 -65.96
CA SER A 575 19.61 0.70 -66.43
C SER A 575 19.64 1.84 -65.41
N PRO A 576 19.63 3.12 -65.82
CA PRO A 576 19.63 4.24 -64.85
C PRO A 576 18.50 4.15 -63.82
N ALA A 577 17.30 3.67 -64.20
CA ALA A 577 16.16 3.49 -63.30
C ALA A 577 16.35 2.35 -62.30
N ASP A 578 17.03 1.27 -62.72
CA ASP A 578 17.30 0.14 -61.85
C ASP A 578 18.50 0.42 -60.92
N ARG A 579 19.46 1.23 -61.35
CA ARG A 579 20.56 1.71 -60.49
C ARG A 579 20.02 2.46 -59.26
N GLU A 580 19.08 3.37 -59.47
CA GLU A 580 18.50 4.13 -58.36
C GLU A 580 17.80 3.22 -57.36
N LYS A 581 17.02 2.24 -57.86
CA LYS A 581 16.33 1.26 -56.98
C LYS A 581 17.29 0.36 -56.24
N VAL A 582 18.33 -0.17 -56.89
CA VAL A 582 19.29 -1.08 -56.27
C VAL A 582 20.19 -0.37 -55.24
N MET A 583 20.51 0.92 -55.52
CA MET A 583 21.26 1.73 -54.56
C MET A 583 20.53 1.94 -53.21
N GLU A 584 19.19 1.96 -53.22
CA GLU A 584 18.41 2.02 -51.98
C GLU A 584 18.69 0.83 -51.06
N TYR A 585 19.06 -0.33 -51.61
CA TYR A 585 19.35 -1.58 -50.88
C TYR A 585 20.83 -1.84 -50.68
N ARG A 586 21.72 -0.91 -51.08
CA ARG A 586 23.15 -1.05 -50.88
C ARG A 586 23.48 -0.97 -49.38
N PRO A 587 24.03 -2.05 -48.75
CA PRO A 587 24.49 -2.02 -47.37
C PRO A 587 25.62 -1.02 -47.17
N THR A 588 25.68 -0.36 -46.01
CA THR A 588 26.78 0.54 -45.63
C THR A 588 28.07 -0.27 -45.39
N ASP A 589 29.22 0.42 -45.54
CA ASP A 589 30.53 -0.23 -45.47
C ASP A 589 30.96 -0.58 -44.03
N ASP A 590 30.35 0.05 -43.03
CA ASP A 590 30.67 0.00 -41.61
C ASP A 590 29.84 -1.01 -40.79
N LEU A 591 29.10 -1.90 -41.45
CA LEU A 591 28.32 -2.93 -40.76
C LEU A 591 29.23 -3.98 -40.13
N GLY A 592 29.08 -4.18 -38.81
CA GLY A 592 29.80 -5.17 -38.03
C GLY A 592 28.89 -5.95 -37.08
N ILE A 593 29.48 -6.88 -36.32
CA ILE A 593 28.76 -7.61 -35.28
C ILE A 593 28.44 -6.67 -34.14
N ILE A 594 27.17 -6.66 -33.72
CA ILE A 594 26.62 -5.83 -32.64
C ILE A 594 26.47 -6.71 -31.40
N GLY A 595 27.06 -6.30 -30.29
CA GLY A 595 26.90 -6.90 -28.98
C GLY A 595 25.87 -6.18 -28.10
N LEU A 596 25.66 -6.68 -26.87
CA LEU A 596 24.80 -6.02 -25.89
C LEU A 596 25.36 -4.67 -25.44
N ASP A 597 26.67 -4.49 -25.52
CA ASP A 597 27.36 -3.25 -25.12
C ASP A 597 27.22 -2.14 -26.18
N ASP A 598 26.95 -2.50 -27.42
CA ASP A 598 26.74 -1.56 -28.52
C ASP A 598 25.32 -0.96 -28.54
N VAL A 599 24.40 -1.52 -27.72
CA VAL A 599 23.04 -1.01 -27.61
C VAL A 599 23.04 0.35 -26.92
N PRO A 600 22.35 1.38 -27.47
CA PRO A 600 22.31 2.72 -26.90
C PRO A 600 21.90 2.74 -25.43
N ALA A 601 22.52 3.64 -24.65
CA ALA A 601 22.30 3.73 -23.20
C ALA A 601 20.83 3.98 -22.86
N SER A 602 20.12 4.78 -23.63
CA SER A 602 18.67 5.04 -23.46
C SER A 602 17.81 3.79 -23.59
N LEU A 603 18.20 2.84 -24.45
CA LEU A 603 17.49 1.56 -24.63
C LEU A 603 17.96 0.48 -23.63
N ALA A 604 19.25 0.47 -23.29
CA ALA A 604 19.86 -0.51 -22.40
C ALA A 604 19.59 -0.24 -20.91
N ARG A 605 19.34 1.01 -20.51
CA ARG A 605 19.21 1.46 -19.12
C ARG A 605 18.22 0.65 -18.27
N PRO A 606 17.01 0.30 -18.72
CA PRO A 606 16.10 -0.54 -17.93
C PRO A 606 16.67 -1.94 -17.66
N PHE A 607 17.57 -2.42 -18.50
CA PHE A 607 18.19 -3.76 -18.43
C PHE A 607 19.61 -3.74 -17.85
N GLN A 608 20.07 -2.59 -17.33
CA GLN A 608 21.40 -2.43 -16.80
C GLN A 608 21.42 -2.60 -15.29
N GLU A 609 22.37 -3.37 -14.79
CA GLU A 609 22.62 -3.54 -13.36
C GLU A 609 23.55 -2.44 -12.81
N SER A 610 23.61 -2.31 -11.49
CA SER A 610 24.40 -1.28 -10.80
C SER A 610 25.94 -1.44 -11.01
N ASP A 611 26.38 -2.66 -11.31
CA ASP A 611 27.77 -2.97 -11.65
C ASP A 611 28.12 -2.66 -13.12
N GLY A 612 27.17 -2.14 -13.89
CA GLY A 612 27.31 -1.85 -15.31
C GLY A 612 26.98 -3.02 -16.23
N SER A 613 26.76 -4.23 -15.71
CA SER A 613 26.42 -5.40 -16.52
C SER A 613 25.05 -5.25 -17.16
N ARG A 614 24.87 -5.84 -18.36
CA ARG A 614 23.69 -5.71 -19.18
C ARG A 614 23.11 -7.07 -19.58
N GLY A 615 21.79 -7.11 -19.82
CA GLY A 615 21.13 -8.24 -20.45
C GLY A 615 20.82 -9.42 -19.53
N ARG A 616 20.84 -9.26 -18.18
CA ARG A 616 20.41 -10.27 -17.20
C ARG A 616 18.99 -10.07 -16.73
N ILE A 617 18.31 -9.01 -17.18
CA ILE A 617 16.96 -8.63 -16.79
C ILE A 617 16.04 -8.85 -17.98
N LEU A 618 14.88 -9.44 -17.72
CA LEU A 618 13.77 -9.51 -18.68
C LEU A 618 12.51 -8.94 -18.04
N TYR A 619 11.67 -8.29 -18.84
CA TYR A 619 10.43 -7.67 -18.41
C TYR A 619 9.24 -8.48 -18.94
N VAL A 620 8.42 -8.98 -18.01
CA VAL A 620 7.21 -9.73 -18.33
C VAL A 620 6.00 -8.81 -18.18
N TYR A 621 5.24 -8.66 -19.25
CA TYR A 621 4.04 -7.84 -19.32
C TYR A 621 2.79 -8.70 -19.10
N GLY A 622 1.84 -8.17 -18.33
CA GLY A 622 0.51 -8.75 -18.24
C GLY A 622 -0.25 -8.66 -19.55
N ARG A 623 -1.30 -9.46 -19.71
CA ARG A 623 -2.13 -9.48 -20.91
C ARG A 623 -2.81 -8.12 -21.12
N LYS A 624 -2.90 -7.67 -22.36
CA LYS A 624 -3.58 -6.41 -22.73
C LYS A 624 -5.06 -6.49 -22.34
N GLY A 625 -5.53 -5.50 -21.58
CA GLY A 625 -6.89 -5.43 -21.04
C GLY A 625 -7.03 -5.94 -19.61
N ASP A 626 -6.10 -6.75 -19.11
CA ASP A 626 -6.04 -7.17 -17.70
C ASP A 626 -5.08 -6.24 -16.92
N SER A 627 -5.33 -6.07 -15.65
CA SER A 627 -4.52 -5.20 -14.79
C SER A 627 -3.86 -5.99 -13.67
N LEU A 628 -2.57 -5.82 -13.46
CA LEU A 628 -1.86 -6.35 -12.29
C LEU A 628 -2.31 -5.70 -10.97
N LEU A 629 -3.20 -4.71 -11.02
CA LEU A 629 -3.90 -4.18 -9.86
C LEU A 629 -5.16 -4.99 -9.50
N ASP A 630 -5.62 -5.90 -10.37
CA ASP A 630 -6.63 -6.90 -10.03
C ASP A 630 -5.94 -8.09 -9.37
N GLY A 631 -6.14 -8.27 -8.07
CA GLY A 631 -5.47 -9.32 -7.29
C GLY A 631 -5.81 -10.74 -7.72
N LYS A 632 -6.99 -10.99 -8.30
CA LYS A 632 -7.33 -12.34 -8.82
C LYS A 632 -6.46 -12.69 -10.03
N TYR A 633 -6.29 -11.73 -10.93
CA TYR A 633 -5.39 -11.88 -12.07
C TYR A 633 -3.92 -11.88 -11.61
N LEU A 634 -3.57 -10.99 -10.72
CA LEU A 634 -2.22 -10.88 -10.15
C LEU A 634 -1.74 -12.18 -9.49
N LEU A 635 -2.58 -12.84 -8.70
CA LEU A 635 -2.23 -14.14 -8.09
C LEU A 635 -1.97 -15.23 -9.13
N LYS A 636 -2.77 -15.28 -10.22
CA LYS A 636 -2.54 -16.20 -11.33
C LYS A 636 -1.20 -15.90 -12.02
N PHE A 637 -0.94 -14.62 -12.29
CA PHE A 637 0.28 -14.14 -12.92
C PHE A 637 1.52 -14.45 -12.06
N ALA A 638 1.48 -14.16 -10.76
CA ALA A 638 2.59 -14.40 -9.84
C ALA A 638 2.90 -15.91 -9.70
N ARG A 639 1.86 -16.74 -9.54
CA ARG A 639 2.01 -18.20 -9.47
C ARG A 639 2.56 -18.77 -10.76
N PHE A 640 2.11 -18.27 -11.90
CA PHE A 640 2.59 -18.66 -13.21
C PHE A 640 4.10 -18.40 -13.34
N ILE A 641 4.54 -17.15 -13.13
CA ILE A 641 5.96 -16.80 -13.32
C ILE A 641 6.86 -17.55 -12.32
N ARG A 642 6.46 -17.64 -11.06
CA ARG A 642 7.22 -18.39 -10.03
C ARG A 642 7.31 -19.89 -10.33
N GLY A 643 6.38 -20.44 -11.10
CA GLY A 643 6.35 -21.82 -11.53
C GLY A 643 7.26 -22.13 -12.74
N VAL A 644 7.71 -21.10 -13.47
CA VAL A 644 8.57 -21.29 -14.64
C VAL A 644 9.97 -21.74 -14.22
N LYS A 645 10.46 -22.79 -14.86
CA LYS A 645 11.82 -23.31 -14.70
C LYS A 645 12.45 -23.40 -16.10
N TYR A 646 13.70 -23.04 -16.18
CA TYR A 646 14.57 -23.22 -17.36
C TYR A 646 15.56 -24.35 -17.07
N GLU A 647 16.36 -24.75 -18.04
CA GLU A 647 17.37 -25.81 -17.96
C GLU A 647 18.11 -25.84 -16.59
N ASP A 648 18.48 -27.05 -16.13
CA ASP A 648 19.12 -27.28 -14.81
C ASP A 648 18.32 -26.80 -13.58
N GLY A 649 17.01 -26.55 -13.76
CA GLY A 649 16.14 -26.15 -12.65
C GLY A 649 16.26 -24.67 -12.24
N VAL A 650 16.92 -23.83 -13.05
CA VAL A 650 16.97 -22.38 -12.86
C VAL A 650 15.55 -21.82 -12.83
N LYS A 651 15.18 -21.16 -11.73
CA LYS A 651 13.85 -20.58 -11.54
C LYS A 651 13.83 -19.13 -11.97
N ALA A 652 12.71 -18.71 -12.52
CA ALA A 652 12.43 -17.29 -12.71
C ALA A 652 12.36 -16.60 -11.34
N ILE A 653 13.10 -15.52 -11.16
CA ILE A 653 13.08 -14.66 -9.96
C ILE A 653 12.31 -13.38 -10.29
N PRO A 654 10.97 -13.40 -10.19
CA PRO A 654 10.17 -12.21 -10.43
C PRO A 654 10.30 -11.24 -9.27
N VAL A 655 10.40 -9.96 -9.60
CA VAL A 655 10.64 -8.89 -8.63
C VAL A 655 9.65 -7.74 -8.86
N GLY A 656 9.54 -6.86 -7.88
CA GLY A 656 8.77 -5.62 -8.00
C GLY A 656 7.43 -5.63 -7.27
N GLN A 657 6.78 -4.50 -7.30
CA GLN A 657 5.53 -4.23 -6.56
C GLN A 657 4.41 -5.25 -6.81
N PRO A 658 4.20 -5.79 -8.03
CA PRO A 658 3.20 -6.83 -8.24
C PRO A 658 3.43 -8.09 -7.40
N MET A 659 4.68 -8.50 -7.21
CA MET A 659 5.01 -9.69 -6.40
C MET A 659 4.76 -9.44 -4.91
N VAL A 660 5.05 -8.23 -4.44
CA VAL A 660 4.73 -7.77 -3.08
C VAL A 660 3.23 -7.83 -2.82
N PHE A 661 2.41 -7.32 -3.74
CA PHE A 661 0.96 -7.38 -3.63
C PHE A 661 0.42 -8.82 -3.65
N ALA A 662 1.00 -9.71 -4.46
CA ALA A 662 0.60 -11.12 -4.48
C ALA A 662 0.87 -11.78 -3.12
N ASP A 663 2.04 -11.56 -2.52
CA ASP A 663 2.40 -12.12 -1.21
C ASP A 663 1.54 -11.50 -0.08
N MET A 664 1.16 -10.22 -0.20
CA MET A 664 0.21 -9.59 0.74
C MET A 664 -1.15 -10.30 0.73
N ILE A 665 -1.71 -10.56 -0.46
CA ILE A 665 -3.00 -11.26 -0.57
C ILE A 665 -2.88 -12.68 -0.02
N ASP A 666 -1.87 -13.44 -0.44
CA ASP A 666 -1.68 -14.81 0.02
C ASP A 666 -1.49 -14.87 1.56
N SER A 667 -0.74 -13.95 2.15
CA SER A 667 -0.55 -13.85 3.60
C SER A 667 -1.87 -13.60 4.34
N ILE A 668 -2.67 -12.65 3.87
CA ILE A 668 -3.96 -12.31 4.50
C ILE A 668 -4.94 -13.47 4.42
N LEU A 669 -5.04 -14.11 3.26
CA LEU A 669 -5.94 -15.25 3.06
C LEU A 669 -5.54 -16.43 3.97
N SER A 670 -4.25 -16.66 4.18
CA SER A 670 -3.75 -17.75 5.03
C SER A 670 -3.87 -17.46 6.52
N ASP A 671 -3.67 -16.20 6.93
CA ASP A 671 -3.57 -15.82 8.35
C ASP A 671 -4.91 -15.44 8.96
N GLY A 672 -5.87 -15.07 8.13
CA GLY A 672 -7.15 -14.54 8.56
C GLY A 672 -7.89 -15.40 9.56
N LEU A 673 -8.10 -16.64 9.20
CA LEU A 673 -8.79 -17.59 10.06
C LEU A 673 -7.97 -17.93 11.32
N LYS A 674 -6.65 -18.07 11.19
CA LYS A 674 -5.75 -18.41 12.31
C LYS A 674 -5.79 -17.34 13.40
N VAL A 675 -5.63 -16.07 12.99
CA VAL A 675 -5.61 -14.92 13.90
C VAL A 675 -6.96 -14.72 14.57
N THR A 676 -8.05 -14.85 13.82
CA THR A 676 -9.43 -14.75 14.37
C THR A 676 -9.70 -15.87 15.37
N ALA A 677 -9.33 -17.11 15.04
CA ALA A 677 -9.45 -18.24 15.97
C ALA A 677 -8.58 -18.06 17.21
N ALA A 678 -7.35 -17.58 17.07
CA ALA A 678 -6.46 -17.29 18.21
C ALA A 678 -7.05 -16.21 19.13
N SER A 679 -7.62 -15.14 18.56
CA SER A 679 -8.33 -14.10 19.32
C SER A 679 -9.52 -14.69 20.07
N PHE A 680 -10.39 -15.42 19.42
CA PHE A 680 -11.56 -16.04 20.02
C PHE A 680 -11.20 -17.00 21.16
N ILE A 681 -10.26 -17.91 20.92
CA ILE A 681 -9.79 -18.88 21.91
C ILE A 681 -9.11 -18.17 23.08
N GLY A 682 -8.23 -17.20 22.84
CA GLY A 682 -7.54 -16.45 23.87
C GLY A 682 -8.51 -15.68 24.78
N VAL A 683 -9.49 -15.01 24.20
CA VAL A 683 -10.52 -14.28 24.92
C VAL A 683 -11.42 -15.25 25.72
N LEU A 684 -11.81 -16.37 25.14
CA LEU A 684 -12.61 -17.41 25.81
C LEU A 684 -11.84 -17.95 27.03
N LEU A 685 -10.57 -18.28 26.86
CA LEU A 685 -9.72 -18.77 27.96
C LEU A 685 -9.59 -17.73 29.09
N LEU A 686 -9.41 -16.45 28.73
CA LEU A 686 -9.39 -15.36 29.71
C LEU A 686 -10.68 -15.33 30.53
N LEU A 687 -11.84 -15.42 29.87
CA LEU A 687 -13.14 -15.38 30.56
C LEU A 687 -13.35 -16.60 31.42
N VAL A 688 -12.94 -17.79 31.01
CA VAL A 688 -13.00 -19.03 31.81
C VAL A 688 -12.16 -18.89 33.07
N VAL A 689 -10.94 -18.37 32.96
CA VAL A 689 -10.06 -18.12 34.14
C VAL A 689 -10.63 -17.04 35.05
N ALA A 690 -11.16 -15.96 34.48
CA ALA A 690 -11.66 -14.82 35.24
C ALA A 690 -12.95 -15.14 36.01
N PHE A 691 -13.91 -15.81 35.40
CA PHE A 691 -15.23 -16.05 36.00
C PHE A 691 -15.38 -17.42 36.66
N ARG A 692 -14.60 -18.42 36.27
CA ARG A 692 -14.62 -19.80 36.80
C ARG A 692 -15.97 -20.52 36.71
N LYS A 693 -17.04 -19.86 36.30
CA LYS A 693 -18.41 -20.38 36.18
C LYS A 693 -18.85 -20.28 34.71
N ARG A 694 -19.52 -21.31 34.22
CA ARG A 694 -19.94 -21.39 32.80
C ARG A 694 -20.95 -20.30 32.37
N LEU A 695 -21.92 -19.99 33.27
CA LEU A 695 -23.00 -19.04 32.93
C LEU A 695 -22.49 -17.60 32.69
N PRO A 696 -21.63 -16.98 33.52
CA PRO A 696 -21.04 -15.69 33.26
C PRO A 696 -20.18 -15.67 31.98
N VAL A 697 -19.42 -16.73 31.71
CA VAL A 697 -18.61 -16.85 30.48
C VAL A 697 -19.53 -16.81 29.26
N PHE A 698 -20.59 -17.62 29.27
CA PHE A 698 -21.58 -17.65 28.18
C PHE A 698 -22.27 -16.29 28.02
N ALA A 699 -22.66 -15.66 29.14
CA ALA A 699 -23.35 -14.37 29.14
C ALA A 699 -22.50 -13.22 28.57
N VAL A 700 -21.14 -13.30 28.67
CA VAL A 700 -20.23 -12.34 28.04
C VAL A 700 -19.96 -12.70 26.59
N MET A 701 -19.74 -14.00 26.28
CA MET A 701 -19.35 -14.42 24.92
C MET A 701 -20.50 -14.35 23.91
N LEU A 702 -21.74 -14.63 24.33
CA LEU A 702 -22.88 -14.64 23.41
C LEU A 702 -23.12 -13.29 22.73
N PRO A 703 -23.16 -12.13 23.44
CA PRO A 703 -23.23 -10.82 22.81
C PRO A 703 -22.05 -10.49 21.89
N VAL A 704 -20.84 -10.95 22.23
CA VAL A 704 -19.65 -10.75 21.40
C VAL A 704 -19.82 -11.46 20.05
N VAL A 705 -20.26 -12.71 20.05
CA VAL A 705 -20.51 -13.49 18.82
C VAL A 705 -21.63 -12.86 18.00
N ILE A 706 -22.76 -12.53 18.63
CA ILE A 706 -23.91 -11.90 17.98
C ILE A 706 -23.51 -10.56 17.37
N GLY A 707 -22.80 -9.72 18.12
CA GLY A 707 -22.32 -8.41 17.64
C GLY A 707 -21.36 -8.54 16.46
N THR A 708 -20.48 -9.54 16.47
CA THR A 708 -19.58 -9.82 15.32
C THR A 708 -20.38 -10.27 14.10
N ILE A 709 -21.39 -11.12 14.26
CA ILE A 709 -22.28 -11.52 13.17
C ILE A 709 -23.04 -10.31 12.61
N TRP A 710 -23.57 -9.44 13.46
CA TRP A 710 -24.25 -8.23 13.00
C TRP A 710 -23.31 -7.28 12.26
N MET A 711 -22.09 -7.08 12.78
CA MET A 711 -21.06 -6.27 12.10
C MET A 711 -20.79 -6.80 10.68
N LEU A 712 -20.58 -8.09 10.53
CA LEU A 712 -20.36 -8.72 9.23
C LEU A 712 -21.62 -8.66 8.35
N GLY A 713 -22.81 -8.82 8.94
CA GLY A 713 -24.09 -8.68 8.23
C GLY A 713 -24.29 -7.27 7.66
N VAL A 714 -23.99 -6.24 8.45
CA VAL A 714 -24.05 -4.83 7.99
C VAL A 714 -22.99 -4.59 6.92
N ALA A 715 -21.76 -5.07 7.09
CA ALA A 715 -20.71 -4.95 6.09
C ALA A 715 -21.14 -5.60 4.75
N ALA A 716 -21.74 -6.79 4.82
CA ALA A 716 -22.28 -7.49 3.66
C ALA A 716 -23.44 -6.73 2.97
N LEU A 717 -24.37 -6.15 3.76
CA LEU A 717 -25.46 -5.31 3.24
C LEU A 717 -24.94 -4.05 2.53
N MET A 718 -23.88 -3.45 3.05
CA MET A 718 -23.23 -2.28 2.45
C MET A 718 -22.36 -2.64 1.25
N GLY A 719 -22.21 -3.93 0.91
CA GLY A 719 -21.27 -4.38 -0.11
C GLY A 719 -19.81 -4.15 0.24
N ALA A 720 -19.50 -3.89 1.52
CA ALA A 720 -18.12 -3.69 1.97
C ALA A 720 -17.36 -5.01 1.93
N LYS A 721 -16.18 -5.00 1.30
CA LYS A 721 -15.31 -6.16 1.21
C LYS A 721 -14.11 -6.03 2.16
N LEU A 722 -13.62 -7.17 2.60
CA LEU A 722 -12.40 -7.25 3.41
C LEU A 722 -11.18 -6.97 2.54
N ASN A 723 -10.23 -6.22 3.06
CA ASN A 723 -8.97 -5.91 2.42
C ASN A 723 -7.82 -6.00 3.44
N PHE A 724 -6.59 -5.79 2.98
CA PHE A 724 -5.40 -5.88 3.83
C PHE A 724 -5.34 -4.84 4.96
N LEU A 725 -6.17 -3.79 4.94
CA LEU A 725 -6.22 -2.79 6.02
C LEU A 725 -7.32 -3.10 7.04
N ASN A 726 -8.51 -3.47 6.57
CA ASN A 726 -9.68 -3.63 7.44
C ASN A 726 -9.87 -5.04 8.01
N PHE A 727 -9.13 -6.03 7.52
CA PHE A 727 -9.16 -7.42 7.99
C PHE A 727 -8.98 -7.56 9.51
N VAL A 728 -8.11 -6.74 10.10
CA VAL A 728 -7.82 -6.74 11.55
C VAL A 728 -9.04 -6.43 12.43
N VAL A 729 -10.08 -5.84 11.85
CA VAL A 729 -11.31 -5.45 12.57
C VAL A 729 -11.97 -6.67 13.22
N ILE A 730 -11.97 -7.85 12.55
CA ILE A 730 -12.66 -9.05 13.07
C ILE A 730 -12.03 -9.53 14.39
N PRO A 731 -10.72 -9.89 14.46
CA PRO A 731 -10.12 -10.35 15.70
C PRO A 731 -10.12 -9.28 16.80
N ILE A 732 -10.00 -7.99 16.46
CA ILE A 732 -10.02 -6.90 17.41
C ILE A 732 -11.40 -6.70 18.02
N THR A 733 -12.46 -6.78 17.22
CA THR A 733 -13.84 -6.64 17.69
C THR A 733 -14.18 -7.70 18.73
N LEU A 734 -13.70 -8.95 18.56
CA LEU A 734 -13.90 -10.01 19.54
C LEU A 734 -13.35 -9.62 20.94
N GLY A 735 -12.20 -8.95 21.02
CA GLY A 735 -11.62 -8.54 22.28
C GLY A 735 -12.24 -7.28 22.89
N ILE A 736 -12.49 -6.26 22.05
CA ILE A 736 -13.09 -5.00 22.52
C ILE A 736 -14.51 -5.21 23.02
N SER A 737 -15.29 -6.04 22.34
CA SER A 737 -16.69 -6.32 22.74
C SER A 737 -16.82 -7.01 24.10
N VAL A 738 -15.76 -7.68 24.57
CA VAL A 738 -15.72 -8.30 25.91
C VAL A 738 -15.73 -7.25 27.01
N ASP A 739 -15.21 -6.06 26.78
CA ASP A 739 -15.20 -4.95 27.75
C ASP A 739 -16.60 -4.67 28.28
N TYR A 740 -17.54 -4.46 27.39
CA TYR A 740 -18.93 -4.15 27.75
C TYR A 740 -19.60 -5.28 28.55
N GLY A 741 -19.50 -6.51 28.04
CA GLY A 741 -20.08 -7.69 28.69
C GLY A 741 -19.46 -7.99 30.04
N SER A 742 -18.13 -7.92 30.16
CA SER A 742 -17.41 -8.21 31.41
C SER A 742 -17.72 -7.20 32.49
N ASN A 743 -17.81 -5.92 32.20
CA ASN A 743 -18.16 -4.87 33.15
C ASN A 743 -19.61 -5.04 33.67
N ILE A 744 -20.58 -5.28 32.78
CA ILE A 744 -21.99 -5.51 33.17
C ILE A 744 -22.13 -6.77 34.03
N ILE A 745 -21.52 -7.88 33.61
CA ILE A 745 -21.64 -9.15 34.34
C ILE A 745 -20.87 -9.10 35.67
N SER A 746 -19.68 -8.51 35.69
CA SER A 746 -18.94 -8.32 36.97
C SER A 746 -19.75 -7.51 37.98
N ARG A 747 -20.39 -6.45 37.50
CA ARG A 747 -21.27 -5.62 38.33
C ARG A 747 -22.53 -6.38 38.79
N TYR A 748 -23.17 -7.11 37.93
CA TYR A 748 -24.33 -7.95 38.29
C TYR A 748 -23.98 -9.01 39.35
N LEU A 749 -22.80 -9.61 39.25
CA LEU A 749 -22.31 -10.56 40.25
C LEU A 749 -22.02 -9.91 41.61
N GLN A 750 -21.64 -8.63 41.62
CA GLN A 750 -21.42 -7.86 42.87
C GLN A 750 -22.74 -7.45 43.53
N GLU A 751 -23.75 -7.06 42.75
CA GLU A 751 -25.03 -6.53 43.25
C GLU A 751 -26.08 -7.63 43.52
N GLY A 752 -25.89 -8.82 42.95
CA GLY A 752 -26.77 -9.97 43.16
C GLY A 752 -28.01 -10.04 42.25
N ARG A 753 -28.83 -11.07 42.47
CA ARG A 753 -30.06 -11.32 41.66
C ARG A 753 -31.06 -10.17 41.80
N GLY A 754 -31.71 -9.79 40.67
CA GLY A 754 -32.72 -8.72 40.64
C GLY A 754 -32.15 -7.31 40.45
N SER A 755 -30.82 -7.13 40.35
CA SER A 755 -30.17 -5.82 40.18
C SER A 755 -29.99 -5.39 38.72
N MET A 756 -30.42 -6.19 37.73
CA MET A 756 -30.10 -5.95 36.32
C MET A 756 -30.52 -4.55 35.83
N GLY A 757 -31.69 -4.07 36.17
CA GLY A 757 -32.15 -2.73 35.81
C GLY A 757 -31.26 -1.63 36.41
N ARG A 758 -30.82 -1.79 37.65
CA ARG A 758 -29.85 -0.86 38.29
C ARG A 758 -28.48 -0.91 37.62
N VAL A 759 -28.00 -2.11 37.34
CA VAL A 759 -26.71 -2.32 36.64
C VAL A 759 -26.72 -1.69 35.22
N VAL A 760 -27.80 -1.91 34.48
CA VAL A 760 -27.95 -1.32 33.13
C VAL A 760 -28.12 0.20 33.20
N SER A 761 -28.84 0.73 34.20
CA SER A 761 -29.03 2.17 34.36
C SER A 761 -27.74 2.90 34.74
N SER A 762 -26.87 2.27 35.55
CA SER A 762 -25.63 2.87 36.06
C SER A 762 -24.43 2.60 35.10
N ALA A 763 -24.11 1.33 34.89
CA ALA A 763 -22.99 0.95 34.03
C ALA A 763 -23.32 1.13 32.53
N GLY A 764 -24.55 0.89 32.13
CA GLY A 764 -25.00 1.02 30.75
C GLY A 764 -24.88 2.44 30.18
N GLY A 765 -25.05 3.48 31.03
CA GLY A 765 -24.82 4.86 30.61
C GLY A 765 -23.36 5.15 30.23
N ALA A 766 -22.42 4.58 30.97
CA ALA A 766 -20.98 4.70 30.69
C ALA A 766 -20.56 3.83 29.48
N VAL A 767 -21.23 2.69 29.28
CA VAL A 767 -20.99 1.79 28.14
C VAL A 767 -21.47 2.35 26.80
N MET A 768 -22.48 3.23 26.84
CA MET A 768 -23.04 3.85 25.63
C MET A 768 -22.29 5.10 25.15
N LEU A 769 -21.50 5.67 26.01
CA LEU A 769 -20.56 6.73 25.65
C LEU A 769 -19.34 6.21 24.91
#